data_f3e4cefe9287582787fe762ec33e09c6
#
_entry.id   f3e4cefe9287582787fe762ec33e09c6
#
_cell.length_a   1.000
_cell.length_b   1.000
_cell.length_c   1.000
_cell.angle_alpha   90.00
_cell.angle_beta   90.00
_cell.angle_gamma   90.00
#
_symmetry.space_group_name_H-M   'P 1'
#
loop_
_entity.id
_entity.type
_entity.pdbx_description
1 polymer ?
#
loop_
_entity_poly.entity_id
_entity_poly.type
_entity_poly.pdbx_seq_one_letter_code
_entity_poly.pdbx_strand_id
1 'polypeptide(L)'
;MKVILLFCAALSAHAQFTTPLATGVRLDPAGTSVDLGSMPLGMALAPGGAKLAVVLSGWREQGLQIVDLKTRTVTQTIKQDAAFYGVAFSPDGAHLYVSGGNDDSVYCYTWKDGAAALERKIVLGKQKEDKTGSRYPAGLAVSKNGRYLYVAENVGDALAVVDLTTSDIERLPTDHYPYAVEATSDGNVYVSAWGGDTISIFHARANGTLFAKSRLHVGRHPSALLANKSGSRLFVALAGSDRVAMIDTRSRRIARMLYDRAPAGPPEGSTPNALALYETKLYVAEGDNNAVAVFDLATGKLTGRIPTDWYPTAVIGAGRELLVLNGKGHGSHANPGGPTPGQGIQRPLDYALGQLNGTLRIIANAHDAASLAGYSRRVNAANNWNVPLGARRYPPFRHVLYIIKENRTYDQLFGDLKEGDGDPSFVFFDRTSTPNHRALALRFGLFDRFFTNAEVSSQGHIWSTAAYVTDFGEKIVPSLYSDRRAGVDGEEIDEPEGGFLWTLAARAGVSFRDYGEMVNGPQGWPKTQAGLGSDISPTYSPFNVEIPDQKRADAWIEEHRRFVADGNMPALEVMHLPSDHTAGGNPKFHSPRAYMADNDLALGRIVEALSKSPYWRDTVVFVLEDDSQAGPDHVDSHRGPLLVISAYNRPGTIHRFANTTDVLAAIEDILGLDRLSKFDYFSRSLADVFARAPDLTPYTAITPEQSLEEMNPAKTAAAKLSEGLDFSAPDRVDDALFNQILWLMMKGDRPMPAAQSRASLHLMQISR
;
A
#
# COMPACT_ATOMS: atom_id res chain seq x y z
N MET A 1 -40.73 -48.64 31.65
CA MET A 1 -40.33 -48.07 30.37
C MET A 1 -39.88 -46.65 30.62
N LYS A 2 -38.57 -46.44 30.81
CA LYS A 2 -37.97 -45.11 30.99
C LYS A 2 -37.46 -44.63 29.61
N VAL A 3 -38.02 -43.53 29.13
CA VAL A 3 -37.58 -42.87 27.92
C VAL A 3 -36.44 -41.94 28.31
N ILE A 4 -35.25 -42.19 27.80
CA ILE A 4 -34.07 -41.30 27.90
C ILE A 4 -34.12 -40.35 26.70
N LEU A 5 -34.42 -39.07 26.97
CA LEU A 5 -34.21 -38.02 26.01
C LEU A 5 -32.73 -37.67 25.92
N LEU A 6 -32.07 -38.00 24.81
CA LEU A 6 -30.79 -37.48 24.44
C LEU A 6 -30.96 -36.04 23.90
N PHE A 7 -30.46 -35.07 24.64
CA PHE A 7 -30.24 -33.70 24.12
C PHE A 7 -28.99 -33.71 23.23
N CYS A 8 -29.16 -33.76 21.93
CA CYS A 8 -28.09 -33.39 21.01
C CYS A 8 -27.93 -31.85 21.00
N ALA A 9 -26.93 -31.35 21.73
CA ALA A 9 -26.47 -30.01 21.57
C ALA A 9 -25.79 -29.92 20.19
N ALA A 10 -26.52 -29.40 19.21
CA ALA A 10 -25.94 -29.01 17.93
C ALA A 10 -24.97 -27.83 18.17
N LEU A 11 -23.69 -28.11 18.23
CA LEU A 11 -22.66 -27.08 18.04
C LEU A 11 -22.82 -26.55 16.61
N SER A 12 -23.49 -25.42 16.49
CA SER A 12 -23.47 -24.63 15.28
C SER A 12 -22.04 -24.11 15.08
N ALA A 13 -21.20 -24.88 14.42
CA ALA A 13 -19.98 -24.35 13.85
C ALA A 13 -20.41 -23.32 12.79
N HIS A 14 -20.46 -22.04 13.17
CA HIS A 14 -20.50 -20.97 12.18
C HIS A 14 -19.19 -21.09 11.41
N ALA A 15 -19.29 -21.50 10.16
CA ALA A 15 -18.19 -21.36 9.22
C ALA A 15 -17.87 -19.86 9.17
N GLN A 16 -16.78 -19.47 9.79
CA GLN A 16 -16.29 -18.10 9.82
C GLN A 16 -15.71 -17.89 8.42
N PHE A 17 -16.42 -17.10 7.59
CA PHE A 17 -15.93 -16.76 6.26
C PHE A 17 -14.73 -15.85 6.43
N THR A 18 -13.57 -16.29 5.92
CA THR A 18 -12.36 -15.49 5.85
C THR A 18 -12.31 -14.78 4.51
N THR A 19 -11.95 -13.50 4.49
CA THR A 19 -11.78 -12.73 3.25
C THR A 19 -10.32 -12.79 2.81
N PRO A 20 -9.99 -13.35 1.64
CA PRO A 20 -8.64 -13.31 1.10
C PRO A 20 -8.30 -11.90 0.60
N LEU A 21 -7.01 -11.54 0.68
CA LEU A 21 -6.47 -10.29 0.18
C LEU A 21 -5.48 -10.55 -0.97
N ALA A 22 -5.29 -9.56 -1.82
CA ALA A 22 -4.28 -9.59 -2.90
C ALA A 22 -2.86 -9.86 -2.37
N THR A 23 -2.55 -9.40 -1.17
CA THR A 23 -1.29 -9.69 -0.47
C THR A 23 -1.07 -11.17 -0.09
N GLY A 24 -2.05 -12.04 -0.37
CA GLY A 24 -1.95 -13.47 -0.12
C GLY A 24 -2.32 -13.92 1.30
N VAL A 25 -2.62 -12.99 2.19
CA VAL A 25 -3.14 -13.27 3.54
C VAL A 25 -4.67 -13.23 3.55
N ARG A 26 -5.29 -13.44 4.69
CA ARG A 26 -6.75 -13.45 4.86
C ARG A 26 -7.16 -12.60 6.05
N LEU A 27 -8.37 -12.05 5.99
CA LEU A 27 -9.02 -11.43 7.13
C LEU A 27 -9.87 -12.46 7.87
N ASP A 28 -9.67 -12.56 9.20
CA ASP A 28 -10.47 -13.35 10.11
C ASP A 28 -10.72 -12.55 11.39
N PRO A 29 -11.41 -11.40 11.28
CA PRO A 29 -11.45 -10.41 12.35
C PRO A 29 -12.28 -10.84 13.56
N ALA A 30 -11.85 -10.40 14.76
CA ALA A 30 -12.58 -10.58 16.02
C ALA A 30 -13.62 -9.48 16.25
N GLY A 31 -14.61 -9.75 17.11
CA GLY A 31 -15.60 -8.75 17.55
C GLY A 31 -16.64 -8.40 16.48
N THR A 32 -17.21 -7.20 16.61
CA THR A 32 -18.24 -6.66 15.71
C THR A 32 -17.70 -5.46 14.95
N SER A 33 -18.21 -5.21 13.74
CA SER A 33 -17.81 -4.12 12.86
C SER A 33 -18.83 -3.00 12.82
N VAL A 34 -18.35 -1.77 12.66
CA VAL A 34 -19.09 -0.60 12.21
C VAL A 34 -18.39 -0.10 10.94
N ASP A 35 -19.12 -0.03 9.84
CA ASP A 35 -18.58 0.48 8.59
C ASP A 35 -18.39 2.01 8.68
N LEU A 36 -17.24 2.46 8.18
CA LEU A 36 -16.83 3.85 8.18
C LEU A 36 -16.61 4.35 6.74
N GLY A 37 -16.30 5.63 6.60
CA GLY A 37 -15.89 6.21 5.33
C GLY A 37 -14.46 5.88 4.94
N SER A 38 -13.95 6.63 3.98
CA SER A 38 -12.70 6.38 3.28
C SER A 38 -11.47 6.55 4.18
N MET A 39 -10.67 5.51 4.32
CA MET A 39 -9.36 5.44 4.99
C MET A 39 -9.31 6.16 6.36
N PRO A 40 -10.00 5.68 7.41
CA PRO A 40 -9.90 6.28 8.75
C PRO A 40 -8.50 6.06 9.33
N LEU A 41 -7.85 7.13 9.81
CA LEU A 41 -6.47 7.09 10.33
C LEU A 41 -6.38 7.39 11.82
N GLY A 42 -7.27 8.21 12.39
CA GLY A 42 -7.19 8.62 13.78
C GLY A 42 -8.52 8.60 14.48
N MET A 43 -8.50 8.39 15.79
CA MET A 43 -9.71 8.44 16.61
C MET A 43 -9.46 9.02 18.01
N ALA A 44 -10.50 9.63 18.58
CA ALA A 44 -10.49 10.10 19.96
C ALA A 44 -11.81 9.76 20.65
N LEU A 45 -11.73 9.21 21.86
CA LEU A 45 -12.89 8.93 22.68
C LEU A 45 -13.44 10.24 23.25
N ALA A 46 -14.70 10.51 23.02
CA ALA A 46 -15.34 11.72 23.52
C ALA A 46 -15.45 11.71 25.06
N PRO A 47 -15.50 12.88 25.70
CA PRO A 47 -15.78 12.98 27.13
C PRO A 47 -17.05 12.20 27.49
N GLY A 48 -16.97 11.40 28.56
CA GLY A 48 -18.04 10.50 28.97
C GLY A 48 -18.04 9.11 28.30
N GLY A 49 -17.18 8.87 27.29
CA GLY A 49 -16.93 7.54 26.74
C GLY A 49 -18.02 6.92 25.87
N ALA A 50 -19.11 7.68 25.56
CA ALA A 50 -20.25 7.15 24.79
C ALA A 50 -20.11 7.32 23.28
N LYS A 51 -19.27 8.24 22.83
CA LYS A 51 -19.05 8.59 21.42
C LYS A 51 -17.58 8.51 21.07
N LEU A 52 -17.30 8.23 19.80
CA LEU A 52 -15.96 8.20 19.24
C LEU A 52 -15.90 9.17 18.05
N ALA A 53 -14.93 10.07 18.04
CA ALA A 53 -14.60 10.91 16.89
C ALA A 53 -13.57 10.17 16.04
N VAL A 54 -13.81 10.05 14.73
CA VAL A 54 -12.97 9.32 13.77
C VAL A 54 -12.62 10.25 12.61
N VAL A 55 -11.33 10.35 12.28
CA VAL A 55 -10.85 11.16 11.15
C VAL A 55 -10.68 10.27 9.92
N LEU A 56 -11.32 10.71 8.82
CA LEU A 56 -11.21 10.11 7.50
C LEU A 56 -10.16 10.86 6.68
N SER A 57 -9.21 10.13 6.08
CA SER A 57 -8.13 10.69 5.25
C SER A 57 -7.99 9.96 3.91
N GLY A 58 -9.12 9.54 3.35
CA GLY A 58 -9.14 8.71 2.16
C GLY A 58 -9.10 9.48 0.85
N TRP A 59 -9.01 8.71 -0.24
CA TRP A 59 -9.04 9.22 -1.61
C TRP A 59 -10.39 9.88 -1.96
N ARG A 60 -11.52 9.29 -1.51
CA ARG A 60 -12.86 9.78 -1.82
C ARG A 60 -13.24 10.99 -0.99
N GLU A 61 -13.33 10.82 0.30
CA GLU A 61 -13.73 11.88 1.23
C GLU A 61 -12.76 11.97 2.40
N GLN A 62 -12.60 13.19 2.89
CA GLN A 62 -11.85 13.48 4.10
C GLN A 62 -12.72 14.27 5.08
N GLY A 63 -12.45 14.11 6.37
CA GLY A 63 -13.20 14.81 7.41
C GLY A 63 -13.41 14.01 8.68
N LEU A 64 -14.56 14.17 9.30
CA LEU A 64 -14.86 13.66 10.63
C LEU A 64 -16.13 12.82 10.63
N GLN A 65 -16.08 11.65 11.26
CA GLN A 65 -17.26 10.85 11.61
C GLN A 65 -17.40 10.72 13.13
N ILE A 66 -18.64 10.75 13.62
CA ILE A 66 -18.97 10.50 15.02
C ILE A 66 -19.72 9.16 15.12
N VAL A 67 -19.15 8.24 15.87
CA VAL A 67 -19.72 6.92 16.12
C VAL A 67 -20.33 6.86 17.50
N ASP A 68 -21.57 6.40 17.61
CA ASP A 68 -22.19 6.04 18.88
C ASP A 68 -21.80 4.61 19.26
N LEU A 69 -21.06 4.44 20.35
CA LEU A 69 -20.56 3.15 20.79
C LEU A 69 -21.65 2.24 21.35
N LYS A 70 -22.77 2.79 21.83
CA LYS A 70 -23.89 2.01 22.34
C LYS A 70 -24.73 1.42 21.21
N THR A 71 -25.07 2.24 20.20
CA THR A 71 -25.84 1.79 19.04
C THR A 71 -24.95 1.15 17.95
N ARG A 72 -23.66 1.38 18.02
CA ARG A 72 -22.64 0.92 17.02
C ARG A 72 -22.98 1.45 15.62
N THR A 73 -23.27 2.74 15.54
CA THR A 73 -23.62 3.40 14.27
C THR A 73 -22.92 4.74 14.14
N VAL A 74 -22.62 5.15 12.90
CA VAL A 74 -22.20 6.51 12.58
C VAL A 74 -23.41 7.43 12.72
N THR A 75 -23.31 8.40 13.62
CA THR A 75 -24.41 9.36 13.90
C THR A 75 -24.22 10.70 13.23
N GLN A 76 -22.98 11.02 12.79
CA GLN A 76 -22.68 12.26 12.10
C GLN A 76 -21.49 12.06 11.16
N THR A 77 -21.53 12.68 9.97
CA THR A 77 -20.41 12.79 9.04
C THR A 77 -20.25 14.24 8.63
N ILE A 78 -19.07 14.80 8.81
CA ILE A 78 -18.70 16.18 8.45
C ILE A 78 -17.56 16.11 7.45
N LYS A 79 -17.78 16.62 6.24
CA LYS A 79 -16.74 16.73 5.21
C LYS A 79 -15.81 17.90 5.53
N GLN A 80 -14.52 17.71 5.27
CA GLN A 80 -13.49 18.73 5.27
C GLN A 80 -12.86 18.80 3.88
N ASP A 81 -12.24 19.93 3.55
CA ASP A 81 -11.48 20.06 2.29
C ASP A 81 -10.30 19.10 2.27
N ALA A 82 -9.62 18.96 3.42
CA ALA A 82 -8.61 17.95 3.67
C ALA A 82 -8.59 17.57 5.16
N ALA A 83 -8.10 16.37 5.46
CA ALA A 83 -7.83 15.89 6.82
C ALA A 83 -6.66 14.94 6.80
N PHE A 84 -6.03 14.74 7.96
CA PHE A 84 -5.01 13.68 8.03
C PHE A 84 -5.33 12.72 9.18
N TYR A 85 -4.59 12.75 10.32
CA TYR A 85 -4.88 11.75 11.35
C TYR A 85 -5.11 12.37 12.75
N GLY A 86 -4.66 13.59 12.96
CA GLY A 86 -4.71 14.23 14.28
C GLY A 86 -6.12 14.57 14.73
N VAL A 87 -6.49 14.13 15.93
CA VAL A 87 -7.77 14.45 16.55
C VAL A 87 -7.61 14.50 18.07
N ALA A 88 -8.09 15.57 18.72
CA ALA A 88 -7.98 15.75 20.17
C ALA A 88 -9.14 16.55 20.73
N PHE A 89 -9.68 16.11 21.86
CA PHE A 89 -10.64 16.90 22.66
C PHE A 89 -9.90 17.90 23.57
N SER A 90 -10.53 19.05 23.80
CA SER A 90 -10.07 19.95 24.87
C SER A 90 -10.25 19.32 26.26
N PRO A 91 -9.44 19.70 27.27
CA PRO A 91 -9.55 19.10 28.60
C PRO A 91 -10.92 19.30 29.30
N ASP A 92 -11.63 20.38 28.95
CA ASP A 92 -12.99 20.64 29.44
C ASP A 92 -14.07 19.90 28.64
N GLY A 93 -13.67 19.26 27.53
CA GLY A 93 -14.57 18.52 26.65
C GLY A 93 -15.49 19.37 25.79
N ALA A 94 -15.29 20.69 25.75
CA ALA A 94 -16.17 21.61 25.02
C ALA A 94 -15.79 21.73 23.53
N HIS A 95 -14.55 21.41 23.18
CA HIS A 95 -14.04 21.53 21.80
C HIS A 95 -13.37 20.23 21.32
N LEU A 96 -13.41 20.05 20.00
CA LEU A 96 -12.73 18.99 19.28
C LEU A 96 -11.87 19.63 18.18
N TYR A 97 -10.58 19.28 18.15
CA TYR A 97 -9.63 19.75 17.14
C TYR A 97 -9.30 18.60 16.18
N VAL A 98 -9.30 18.88 14.87
CA VAL A 98 -9.00 17.90 13.81
C VAL A 98 -8.00 18.50 12.85
N SER A 99 -6.91 17.76 12.54
CA SER A 99 -5.90 18.21 11.59
C SER A 99 -6.43 18.22 10.15
N GLY A 100 -6.10 19.28 9.42
CA GLY A 100 -6.55 19.54 8.06
C GLY A 100 -5.58 19.10 6.98
N GLY A 101 -4.45 18.42 7.32
CA GLY A 101 -3.51 17.93 6.30
C GLY A 101 -3.18 18.99 5.26
N ASN A 102 -3.54 18.73 4.00
CA ASN A 102 -3.26 19.61 2.85
C ASN A 102 -3.89 21.03 2.93
N ASP A 103 -4.90 21.24 3.77
CA ASP A 103 -5.53 22.57 3.94
C ASP A 103 -4.69 23.53 4.81
N ASP A 104 -3.54 23.07 5.32
CA ASP A 104 -2.64 23.82 6.21
C ASP A 104 -3.38 24.47 7.41
N SER A 105 -4.42 23.80 7.90
CA SER A 105 -5.29 24.31 8.97
C SER A 105 -5.59 23.24 10.01
N VAL A 106 -6.01 23.68 11.20
CA VAL A 106 -6.69 22.81 12.17
C VAL A 106 -8.15 23.24 12.26
N TYR A 107 -9.07 22.30 12.12
CA TYR A 107 -10.50 22.52 12.26
C TYR A 107 -10.87 22.45 13.74
N CYS A 108 -11.47 23.51 14.26
CA CYS A 108 -11.98 23.60 15.61
C CYS A 108 -13.50 23.44 15.58
N TYR A 109 -14.00 22.44 16.29
CA TYR A 109 -15.43 22.17 16.45
C TYR A 109 -15.85 22.42 17.88
N THR A 110 -17.01 22.99 18.09
CA THR A 110 -17.72 22.91 19.37
C THR A 110 -18.25 21.50 19.56
N TRP A 111 -18.17 20.98 20.78
CA TRP A 111 -18.70 19.65 21.13
C TRP A 111 -19.86 19.83 22.11
N LYS A 112 -21.04 19.43 21.69
CA LYS A 112 -22.25 19.56 22.52
C LYS A 112 -23.20 18.40 22.22
N ASP A 113 -23.79 17.82 23.25
CA ASP A 113 -24.84 16.78 23.17
C ASP A 113 -24.41 15.55 22.29
N GLY A 114 -23.11 15.27 22.25
CA GLY A 114 -22.58 14.17 21.45
C GLY A 114 -22.45 14.44 19.96
N ALA A 115 -22.47 15.70 19.54
CA ALA A 115 -22.30 16.16 18.16
C ALA A 115 -21.22 17.25 18.05
N ALA A 116 -20.58 17.31 16.90
CA ALA A 116 -19.58 18.32 16.53
C ALA A 116 -20.18 19.35 15.57
N ALA A 117 -19.87 20.63 15.79
CA ALA A 117 -20.25 21.71 14.87
C ALA A 117 -19.00 22.57 14.60
N LEU A 118 -18.70 22.82 13.32
CA LEU A 118 -17.54 23.63 12.96
C LEU A 118 -17.69 25.05 13.49
N GLU A 119 -16.73 25.49 14.29
CA GLU A 119 -16.67 26.82 14.86
C GLU A 119 -15.76 27.73 14.03
N ARG A 120 -14.51 27.26 13.80
CA ARG A 120 -13.50 28.02 13.04
C ARG A 120 -12.41 27.12 12.52
N LYS A 121 -11.61 27.64 11.55
CA LYS A 121 -10.32 27.08 11.15
C LYS A 121 -9.18 27.88 11.79
N ILE A 122 -8.17 27.20 12.28
CA ILE A 122 -6.90 27.78 12.72
C ILE A 122 -5.92 27.59 11.57
N VAL A 123 -5.63 28.66 10.83
CA VAL A 123 -4.77 28.62 9.65
C VAL A 123 -3.31 28.61 10.09
N LEU A 124 -2.56 27.59 9.74
CA LEU A 124 -1.14 27.42 10.08
C LEU A 124 -0.22 27.94 8.96
N GLY A 125 -0.67 27.87 7.71
CA GLY A 125 0.12 28.25 6.55
C GLY A 125 -0.73 28.53 5.33
N LYS A 126 -0.06 28.77 4.21
CA LYS A 126 -0.70 28.86 2.90
C LYS A 126 -0.20 27.70 2.06
N GLN A 127 -1.09 27.10 1.30
CA GLN A 127 -0.73 26.12 0.28
C GLN A 127 0.29 26.71 -0.70
N LYS A 128 1.14 25.84 -1.26
CA LYS A 128 2.08 26.15 -2.34
C LYS A 128 1.33 26.47 -3.63
N GLU A 129 2.05 26.89 -4.66
CA GLU A 129 1.47 27.21 -5.99
C GLU A 129 0.81 26.00 -6.64
N ASP A 130 1.33 24.81 -6.40
CA ASP A 130 0.79 23.54 -6.86
C ASP A 130 -0.39 23.04 -6.01
N LYS A 131 -0.92 23.87 -5.09
CA LYS A 131 -2.01 23.58 -4.16
C LYS A 131 -1.71 22.50 -3.12
N THR A 132 -0.46 22.07 -2.98
CA THR A 132 -0.06 21.19 -1.88
C THR A 132 0.20 21.96 -0.60
N GLY A 133 -0.01 21.32 0.56
CA GLY A 133 0.21 21.93 1.86
C GLY A 133 1.68 22.25 2.13
N SER A 134 1.93 23.44 2.68
CA SER A 134 3.29 23.85 3.09
C SER A 134 3.62 23.45 4.53
N ARG A 135 2.61 23.13 5.32
CA ARG A 135 2.72 22.73 6.74
C ARG A 135 2.25 21.31 6.98
N TYR A 136 1.11 20.96 6.39
CA TYR A 136 0.50 19.64 6.49
C TYR A 136 0.33 19.18 7.95
N PRO A 137 -0.57 19.80 8.76
CA PRO A 137 -0.79 19.41 10.16
C PRO A 137 -1.16 17.94 10.29
N ALA A 138 -0.44 17.23 11.17
CA ALA A 138 -0.61 15.82 11.49
C ALA A 138 -1.11 15.64 12.93
N GLY A 139 -0.29 15.14 13.84
CA GLY A 139 -0.66 14.88 15.22
C GLY A 139 -0.98 16.16 16.03
N LEU A 140 -1.92 16.06 16.95
CA LEU A 140 -2.39 17.14 17.79
C LEU A 140 -2.35 16.75 19.27
N ALA A 141 -2.01 17.70 20.14
CA ALA A 141 -2.20 17.58 21.57
C ALA A 141 -2.62 18.93 22.18
N VAL A 142 -3.56 18.91 23.13
CA VAL A 142 -3.98 20.11 23.85
C VAL A 142 -3.22 20.19 25.17
N SER A 143 -2.71 21.38 25.51
CA SER A 143 -2.07 21.62 26.82
C SER A 143 -3.04 21.34 27.97
N LYS A 144 -2.51 20.93 29.12
CA LYS A 144 -3.29 20.58 30.30
C LYS A 144 -4.25 21.71 30.76
N ASN A 145 -3.84 22.97 30.57
CA ASN A 145 -4.67 24.13 30.93
C ASN A 145 -5.67 24.55 29.82
N GLY A 146 -5.73 23.81 28.71
CA GLY A 146 -6.63 24.09 27.59
C GLY A 146 -6.27 25.30 26.75
N ARG A 147 -5.19 26.03 27.06
CA ARG A 147 -4.85 27.28 26.37
C ARG A 147 -4.10 27.09 25.08
N TYR A 148 -3.23 26.09 24.99
CA TYR A 148 -2.37 25.86 23.83
C TYR A 148 -2.73 24.58 23.11
N LEU A 149 -2.70 24.65 21.77
CA LEU A 149 -2.74 23.49 20.90
C LEU A 149 -1.35 23.29 20.30
N TYR A 150 -0.81 22.09 20.47
CA TYR A 150 0.48 21.64 19.90
C TYR A 150 0.19 20.84 18.63
N VAL A 151 0.77 21.25 17.51
CA VAL A 151 0.48 20.67 16.18
C VAL A 151 1.78 20.28 15.50
N ALA A 152 1.93 19.03 15.14
CA ALA A 152 3.02 18.59 14.27
C ALA A 152 2.76 19.07 12.83
N GLU A 153 3.60 19.97 12.32
CA GLU A 153 3.58 20.44 10.93
C GLU A 153 4.44 19.50 10.08
N ASN A 154 3.84 18.42 9.56
CA ASN A 154 4.54 17.28 8.95
C ASN A 154 5.49 17.68 7.80
N VAL A 155 5.05 18.52 6.87
CA VAL A 155 5.89 19.02 5.76
C VAL A 155 6.70 20.25 6.18
N GLY A 156 6.32 20.88 7.29
CA GLY A 156 6.97 22.10 7.81
C GLY A 156 8.14 21.85 8.74
N ASP A 157 8.46 20.61 9.12
CA ASP A 157 9.51 20.20 10.05
C ASP A 157 9.50 20.99 11.37
N ALA A 158 8.30 21.23 11.90
CA ALA A 158 8.10 22.05 13.09
C ALA A 158 6.98 21.54 13.99
N LEU A 159 7.05 21.90 15.27
CA LEU A 159 5.95 21.86 16.20
C LEU A 159 5.36 23.27 16.30
N ALA A 160 4.14 23.48 15.83
CA ALA A 160 3.41 24.72 16.05
C ALA A 160 2.77 24.72 17.45
N VAL A 161 3.00 25.79 18.20
CA VAL A 161 2.39 26.09 19.50
C VAL A 161 1.38 27.20 19.29
N VAL A 162 0.11 26.85 19.21
CA VAL A 162 -0.98 27.80 18.94
C VAL A 162 -1.63 28.24 20.24
N ASP A 163 -1.64 29.54 20.55
CA ASP A 163 -2.42 30.10 21.64
C ASP A 163 -3.91 30.17 21.20
N LEU A 164 -4.75 29.35 21.80
CA LEU A 164 -6.17 29.24 21.43
C LEU A 164 -6.98 30.48 21.77
N THR A 165 -6.41 31.40 22.62
CA THR A 165 -7.08 32.65 23.02
C THR A 165 -6.76 33.78 22.03
N THR A 166 -5.51 33.91 21.58
CA THR A 166 -5.07 35.02 20.71
C THR A 166 -4.91 34.58 19.24
N SER A 167 -4.84 33.29 18.99
CA SER A 167 -4.46 32.65 17.69
C SER A 167 -3.02 32.91 17.27
N ASP A 168 -2.15 33.36 18.17
CA ASP A 168 -0.71 33.48 17.91
C ASP A 168 -0.09 32.10 17.76
N ILE A 169 0.90 31.99 16.86
CA ILE A 169 1.57 30.73 16.54
C ILE A 169 3.08 30.90 16.72
N GLU A 170 3.65 30.18 17.68
CA GLU A 170 5.10 29.99 17.81
C GLU A 170 5.49 28.66 17.18
N ARG A 171 6.65 28.60 16.48
CA ARG A 171 7.15 27.37 15.86
C ARG A 171 8.47 26.96 16.47
N LEU A 172 8.56 25.69 16.85
CA LEU A 172 9.76 25.07 17.36
C LEU A 172 10.25 24.01 16.37
N PRO A 173 11.53 24.02 15.95
CA PRO A 173 12.01 23.06 14.96
C PRO A 173 11.99 21.64 15.50
N THR A 174 11.65 20.69 14.64
CA THR A 174 11.72 19.25 14.86
C THR A 174 12.67 18.60 13.85
N ASP A 175 12.82 17.30 13.91
CA ASP A 175 13.39 16.53 12.80
C ASP A 175 12.31 16.25 11.74
N HIS A 176 12.73 15.64 10.63
CA HIS A 176 11.96 15.54 9.40
C HIS A 176 10.63 14.77 9.55
N TYR A 177 9.59 15.27 8.92
CA TYR A 177 8.22 14.75 8.97
C TYR A 177 7.69 14.50 10.39
N PRO A 178 7.57 15.53 11.27
CA PRO A 178 6.94 15.34 12.58
C PRO A 178 5.53 14.78 12.43
N TYR A 179 5.19 13.75 13.21
CA TYR A 179 3.95 13.00 13.04
C TYR A 179 3.07 13.01 14.29
N ALA A 180 3.44 12.30 15.35
CA ALA A 180 2.66 12.25 16.58
C ALA A 180 3.12 13.30 17.59
N VAL A 181 2.16 13.80 18.38
CA VAL A 181 2.41 14.71 19.51
C VAL A 181 1.81 14.09 20.76
N GLU A 182 2.62 13.93 21.82
CA GLU A 182 2.16 13.40 23.11
C GLU A 182 2.54 14.39 24.22
N ALA A 183 1.53 14.93 24.90
CA ALA A 183 1.70 15.86 26.03
C ALA A 183 1.45 15.16 27.36
N THR A 184 2.45 15.11 28.21
CA THR A 184 2.43 14.36 29.45
C THR A 184 2.10 15.22 30.68
N SER A 185 1.61 14.61 31.75
CA SER A 185 1.19 15.28 32.98
C SER A 185 2.32 16.00 33.70
N ASP A 186 3.58 15.63 33.48
CA ASP A 186 4.79 16.25 34.02
C ASP A 186 5.29 17.46 33.20
N GLY A 187 4.53 17.85 32.17
CA GLY A 187 4.81 19.00 31.33
C GLY A 187 5.79 18.76 30.19
N ASN A 188 6.17 17.51 29.90
CA ASN A 188 6.92 17.23 28.68
C ASN A 188 5.95 17.07 27.48
N VAL A 189 6.43 17.50 26.30
CA VAL A 189 5.77 17.29 25.02
C VAL A 189 6.75 16.57 24.10
N TYR A 190 6.33 15.45 23.58
CA TYR A 190 7.11 14.60 22.70
C TYR A 190 6.55 14.66 21.29
N VAL A 191 7.46 14.73 20.30
CA VAL A 191 7.10 14.74 18.88
C VAL A 191 7.94 13.69 18.15
N SER A 192 7.30 12.75 17.47
CA SER A 192 7.99 11.75 16.65
C SER A 192 8.39 12.35 15.30
N ALA A 193 9.56 12.00 14.79
CA ALA A 193 10.03 12.34 13.44
C ALA A 193 9.83 11.12 12.52
N TRP A 194 8.70 11.07 11.83
CA TRP A 194 8.32 9.92 10.99
C TRP A 194 9.31 9.69 9.85
N GLY A 195 9.87 10.78 9.26
CA GLY A 195 10.92 10.73 8.24
C GLY A 195 12.34 10.65 8.80
N GLY A 196 12.52 10.07 9.99
CA GLY A 196 13.83 9.94 10.61
C GLY A 196 13.86 8.84 11.66
N ASP A 197 14.70 9.02 12.68
CA ASP A 197 14.94 8.04 13.75
C ASP A 197 14.85 8.62 15.17
N THR A 198 14.29 9.83 15.31
CA THR A 198 14.29 10.56 16.58
C THR A 198 12.91 10.90 17.10
N ILE A 199 12.85 11.21 18.40
CA ILE A 199 11.79 12.00 19.01
C ILE A 199 12.36 13.32 19.54
N SER A 200 11.68 14.44 19.25
CA SER A 200 11.97 15.74 19.84
C SER A 200 11.26 15.86 21.18
N ILE A 201 11.96 16.40 22.19
CA ILE A 201 11.43 16.57 23.55
C ILE A 201 11.42 18.05 23.88
N PHE A 202 10.23 18.55 24.19
CA PHE A 202 9.98 19.92 24.66
C PHE A 202 9.49 19.90 26.10
N HIS A 203 9.54 21.04 26.77
CA HIS A 203 9.01 21.18 28.12
C HIS A 203 8.15 22.43 28.23
N ALA A 204 6.98 22.29 28.84
CA ALA A 204 6.05 23.38 29.03
C ALA A 204 6.49 24.26 30.22
N ARG A 205 6.51 25.58 29.99
CA ARG A 205 6.58 26.56 31.06
C ARG A 205 5.25 26.62 31.81
N ALA A 206 5.22 27.27 32.94
CA ALA A 206 4.02 27.41 33.77
C ALA A 206 2.84 28.07 33.00
N ASN A 207 3.12 28.95 32.03
CA ASN A 207 2.13 29.56 31.17
C ASN A 207 1.66 28.66 30.01
N GLY A 208 2.31 27.50 29.78
CA GLY A 208 1.98 26.54 28.70
C GLY A 208 2.77 26.72 27.41
N THR A 209 3.60 27.78 27.25
CA THR A 209 4.55 27.88 26.15
C THR A 209 5.65 26.84 26.29
N LEU A 210 6.26 26.43 25.17
CA LEU A 210 7.26 25.36 25.15
C LEU A 210 8.69 25.92 25.01
N PHE A 211 9.67 25.11 25.36
CA PHE A 211 11.05 25.28 24.95
C PHE A 211 11.68 23.91 24.64
N ALA A 212 12.60 23.89 23.69
CA ALA A 212 13.32 22.67 23.31
C ALA A 212 14.18 22.17 24.45
N LYS A 213 14.15 20.86 24.73
CA LYS A 213 14.89 20.24 25.84
C LYS A 213 15.99 19.30 25.35
N SER A 214 15.64 18.38 24.43
CA SER A 214 16.57 17.40 23.85
C SER A 214 15.93 16.65 22.69
N ARG A 215 16.76 15.86 22.01
CA ARG A 215 16.33 14.82 21.06
C ARG A 215 16.80 13.46 21.58
N LEU A 216 16.09 12.40 21.16
CA LEU A 216 16.42 11.02 21.50
C LEU A 216 16.30 10.15 20.26
N HIS A 217 17.38 9.46 19.87
CA HIS A 217 17.35 8.45 18.84
C HIS A 217 16.65 7.18 19.36
N VAL A 218 15.64 6.70 18.62
CA VAL A 218 14.80 5.58 19.04
C VAL A 218 14.78 4.44 18.02
N GLY A 219 15.11 4.71 16.76
CA GLY A 219 15.03 3.81 15.61
C GLY A 219 14.17 4.39 14.51
N ARG A 220 14.25 3.82 13.30
CA ARG A 220 13.64 4.35 12.07
C ARG A 220 12.13 4.49 12.17
N HIS A 221 11.64 5.55 11.57
CA HIS A 221 10.24 5.89 11.35
C HIS A 221 9.38 5.82 12.63
N PRO A 222 9.77 6.56 13.71
CA PRO A 222 8.93 6.64 14.89
C PRO A 222 7.59 7.29 14.54
N SER A 223 6.50 6.54 14.68
CA SER A 223 5.15 6.96 14.36
C SER A 223 4.36 7.29 15.63
N ALA A 224 3.57 6.38 16.16
CA ALA A 224 2.73 6.63 17.33
C ALA A 224 3.53 6.80 18.62
N LEU A 225 3.07 7.71 19.45
CA LEU A 225 3.56 7.98 20.81
C LEU A 225 2.46 7.72 21.83
N LEU A 226 2.81 7.14 22.96
CA LEU A 226 1.87 6.93 24.07
C LEU A 226 2.59 6.97 25.42
N ALA A 227 2.22 7.90 26.27
CA ALA A 227 2.72 7.95 27.65
C ALA A 227 1.84 7.12 28.59
N ASN A 228 2.43 6.55 29.63
CA ASN A 228 1.64 6.02 30.73
C ASN A 228 1.05 7.16 31.58
N LYS A 229 0.04 6.87 32.38
CA LYS A 229 -0.71 7.85 33.17
C LYS A 229 0.17 8.73 34.07
N SER A 230 1.29 8.21 34.57
CA SER A 230 2.23 8.97 35.43
C SER A 230 3.24 9.79 34.63
N GLY A 231 3.33 9.65 33.31
CA GLY A 231 4.35 10.25 32.46
C GLY A 231 5.75 9.63 32.63
N SER A 232 5.91 8.57 33.44
CA SER A 232 7.23 7.96 33.72
C SER A 232 7.73 7.02 32.63
N ARG A 233 6.85 6.60 31.71
CA ARG A 233 7.18 5.77 30.54
C ARG A 233 6.54 6.39 29.30
N LEU A 234 7.29 6.40 28.21
CA LEU A 234 6.81 6.71 26.87
C LEU A 234 7.05 5.49 25.99
N PHE A 235 6.04 5.09 25.23
CA PHE A 235 6.11 4.05 24.22
C PHE A 235 6.14 4.71 22.85
N VAL A 236 6.99 4.21 21.95
CA VAL A 236 7.16 4.74 20.59
C VAL A 236 7.08 3.56 19.62
N ALA A 237 6.09 3.57 18.74
CA ALA A 237 6.01 2.62 17.66
C ALA A 237 7.02 3.00 16.56
N LEU A 238 7.83 2.03 16.10
CA LEU A 238 8.83 2.19 15.06
C LEU A 238 8.33 1.44 13.82
N ALA A 239 7.53 2.13 13.00
CA ALA A 239 6.76 1.49 11.93
C ALA A 239 7.64 0.83 10.85
N GLY A 240 8.87 1.32 10.65
CA GLY A 240 9.81 0.75 9.68
C GLY A 240 10.65 -0.43 10.19
N SER A 241 10.43 -0.94 11.42
CA SER A 241 11.38 -1.90 12.00
C SER A 241 10.77 -2.95 12.94
N ASP A 242 9.48 -3.17 12.93
CA ASP A 242 8.74 -4.13 13.78
C ASP A 242 9.15 -4.06 15.27
N ARG A 243 9.23 -2.85 15.83
CA ARG A 243 9.66 -2.61 17.20
C ARG A 243 8.81 -1.56 17.90
N VAL A 244 8.74 -1.65 19.20
CA VAL A 244 8.23 -0.58 20.06
C VAL A 244 9.30 -0.23 21.11
N ALA A 245 9.76 1.01 21.11
CA ALA A 245 10.71 1.49 22.12
C ALA A 245 9.96 1.91 23.39
N MET A 246 10.33 1.35 24.54
CA MET A 246 9.87 1.79 25.86
C MET A 246 10.94 2.68 26.49
N ILE A 247 10.62 3.95 26.67
CA ILE A 247 11.53 4.98 27.16
C ILE A 247 11.24 5.27 28.62
N ASP A 248 12.28 5.35 29.44
CA ASP A 248 12.23 5.95 30.76
C ASP A 248 12.36 7.48 30.60
N THR A 249 11.27 8.21 30.89
CA THR A 249 11.18 9.65 30.63
C THR A 249 12.09 10.48 31.53
N ARG A 250 12.41 9.98 32.71
CA ARG A 250 13.32 10.66 33.66
C ARG A 250 14.76 10.61 33.19
N SER A 251 15.24 9.41 32.82
CA SER A 251 16.61 9.21 32.32
C SER A 251 16.76 9.58 30.85
N ARG A 252 15.66 9.69 30.11
CA ARG A 252 15.60 9.87 28.64
C ARG A 252 16.39 8.81 27.88
N ARG A 253 16.19 7.56 28.25
CA ARG A 253 16.86 6.40 27.64
C ARG A 253 15.84 5.33 27.30
N ILE A 254 16.12 4.58 26.25
CA ILE A 254 15.38 3.36 25.95
C ILE A 254 15.62 2.38 27.09
N ALA A 255 14.58 2.11 27.88
CA ALA A 255 14.60 1.15 28.97
C ALA A 255 14.47 -0.28 28.47
N ARG A 256 13.70 -0.48 27.37
CA ARG A 256 13.48 -1.78 26.73
C ARG A 256 13.04 -1.58 25.28
N MET A 257 13.47 -2.49 24.40
CA MET A 257 12.90 -2.66 23.06
C MET A 257 11.96 -3.87 23.08
N LEU A 258 10.74 -3.68 22.61
CA LEU A 258 9.75 -4.74 22.38
C LEU A 258 9.79 -5.11 20.90
N TYR A 259 9.75 -6.40 20.58
CA TYR A 259 9.87 -6.90 19.22
C TYR A 259 8.53 -7.47 18.76
N ASP A 260 8.04 -6.96 17.66
CA ASP A 260 6.70 -7.14 17.12
C ASP A 260 6.69 -7.95 15.81
N ARG A 261 7.72 -8.70 15.57
CA ARG A 261 7.95 -9.43 14.32
C ARG A 261 7.07 -10.69 14.17
N ALA A 262 6.92 -11.14 12.93
CA ALA A 262 6.35 -12.46 12.62
C ALA A 262 7.14 -13.58 13.31
N PRO A 263 6.57 -14.79 13.46
CA PRO A 263 7.23 -15.92 14.15
C PRO A 263 8.53 -16.40 13.49
N ALA A 264 8.70 -16.13 12.20
CA ALA A 264 9.89 -16.48 11.41
C ALA A 264 10.06 -15.48 10.27
N GLY A 265 11.19 -15.55 9.58
CA GLY A 265 11.52 -14.65 8.46
C GLY A 265 12.25 -13.38 8.90
N PRO A 266 12.37 -12.40 8.00
CA PRO A 266 12.93 -11.09 8.28
C PRO A 266 12.17 -10.37 9.40
N PRO A 267 12.82 -9.43 10.10
CA PRO A 267 12.19 -8.68 11.18
C PRO A 267 11.33 -7.50 10.70
N GLU A 268 10.90 -7.46 9.43
CA GLU A 268 10.11 -6.38 8.84
C GLU A 268 8.77 -6.90 8.27
N GLY A 269 7.77 -6.00 8.25
CA GLY A 269 6.47 -6.21 7.63
C GLY A 269 5.32 -6.42 8.62
N SER A 270 5.50 -6.24 9.92
CA SER A 270 4.38 -6.17 10.88
C SER A 270 3.78 -4.76 10.96
N THR A 271 4.60 -3.74 10.79
CA THR A 271 4.22 -2.32 10.72
C THR A 271 3.47 -1.85 11.96
N PRO A 272 4.13 -1.78 13.15
CA PRO A 272 3.52 -1.23 14.35
C PRO A 272 3.26 0.27 14.19
N ASN A 273 1.99 0.72 14.24
CA ASN A 273 1.64 2.09 13.88
C ASN A 273 0.66 2.80 14.84
N ALA A 274 0.12 2.09 15.84
CA ALA A 274 -0.71 2.69 16.87
C ALA A 274 -0.58 1.92 18.19
N LEU A 275 -0.80 2.61 19.32
CA LEU A 275 -0.54 2.10 20.66
C LEU A 275 -1.71 2.37 21.61
N ALA A 276 -2.03 1.42 22.49
CA ALA A 276 -2.94 1.62 23.62
C ALA A 276 -2.42 0.91 24.87
N LEU A 277 -2.67 1.51 26.03
CA LEU A 277 -2.41 0.90 27.34
C LEU A 277 -3.72 0.49 28.00
N TYR A 278 -3.76 -0.73 28.48
CA TYR A 278 -4.83 -1.20 29.33
C TYR A 278 -4.25 -2.07 30.46
N GLU A 279 -4.44 -1.64 31.70
CA GLU A 279 -3.83 -2.26 32.89
C GLU A 279 -2.31 -2.40 32.76
N THR A 280 -1.81 -3.63 32.74
CA THR A 280 -0.38 -3.97 32.62
C THR A 280 0.03 -4.39 31.21
N LYS A 281 -0.84 -4.19 30.23
CA LYS A 281 -0.61 -4.61 28.85
C LYS A 281 -0.51 -3.43 27.90
N LEU A 282 0.37 -3.58 26.92
CA LEU A 282 0.46 -2.69 25.76
C LEU A 282 -0.17 -3.40 24.54
N TYR A 283 -1.08 -2.72 23.89
CA TYR A 283 -1.71 -3.13 22.64
C TYR A 283 -1.07 -2.34 21.51
N VAL A 284 -0.63 -3.04 20.48
CA VAL A 284 0.07 -2.47 19.32
C VAL A 284 -0.69 -2.84 18.05
N ALA A 285 -1.18 -1.87 17.32
CA ALA A 285 -1.76 -2.12 16.00
C ALA A 285 -0.64 -2.47 15.02
N GLU A 286 -0.73 -3.65 14.42
CA GLU A 286 0.19 -4.18 13.41
C GLU A 286 -0.48 -4.04 12.03
N GLY A 287 -0.18 -2.94 11.29
CA GLY A 287 -0.83 -2.60 10.04
C GLY A 287 -0.89 -3.77 9.07
N ASP A 288 0.23 -4.35 8.78
CA ASP A 288 0.37 -5.40 7.76
C ASP A 288 0.09 -6.82 8.26
N ASN A 289 -0.02 -7.03 9.58
CA ASN A 289 -0.48 -8.31 10.14
C ASN A 289 -2.01 -8.42 10.25
N ASN A 290 -2.74 -7.32 9.99
CA ASN A 290 -4.19 -7.25 10.21
C ASN A 290 -4.56 -7.70 11.63
N ALA A 291 -3.80 -7.22 12.61
CA ALA A 291 -3.88 -7.67 13.99
C ALA A 291 -3.53 -6.58 15.00
N VAL A 292 -3.84 -6.84 16.26
CA VAL A 292 -3.32 -6.09 17.40
C VAL A 292 -2.47 -7.00 18.26
N ALA A 293 -1.18 -6.72 18.37
CA ALA A 293 -0.26 -7.42 19.27
C ALA A 293 -0.49 -7.02 20.72
N VAL A 294 -0.32 -7.97 21.65
CA VAL A 294 -0.51 -7.75 23.08
C VAL A 294 0.77 -8.09 23.84
N PHE A 295 1.41 -7.08 24.42
CA PHE A 295 2.61 -7.22 25.22
C PHE A 295 2.29 -7.14 26.72
N ASP A 296 2.90 -8.01 27.51
CA ASP A 296 2.95 -7.88 28.96
C ASP A 296 4.08 -6.92 29.34
N LEU A 297 3.77 -5.83 29.99
CA LEU A 297 4.74 -4.76 30.32
C LEU A 297 5.76 -5.16 31.38
N ALA A 298 5.42 -6.09 32.27
CA ALA A 298 6.34 -6.54 33.32
C ALA A 298 7.49 -7.37 32.72
N THR A 299 7.14 -8.27 31.82
CA THR A 299 8.09 -9.18 31.18
C THR A 299 8.66 -8.62 29.86
N GLY A 300 7.93 -7.73 29.19
CA GLY A 300 8.22 -7.22 27.84
C GLY A 300 7.98 -8.26 26.75
N LYS A 301 7.26 -9.33 27.04
CA LYS A 301 7.01 -10.41 26.07
C LYS A 301 5.70 -10.18 25.32
N LEU A 302 5.70 -10.49 24.03
CA LEU A 302 4.49 -10.69 23.24
C LEU A 302 3.72 -11.88 23.80
N THR A 303 2.48 -11.66 24.21
CA THR A 303 1.61 -12.68 24.81
C THR A 303 0.59 -13.27 23.82
N GLY A 304 0.35 -12.59 22.74
CA GLY A 304 -0.53 -13.01 21.65
C GLY A 304 -0.95 -11.87 20.74
N ARG A 305 -1.80 -12.21 19.76
CA ARG A 305 -2.35 -11.28 18.77
C ARG A 305 -3.85 -11.43 18.65
N ILE A 306 -4.53 -10.33 18.37
CA ILE A 306 -5.99 -10.26 18.17
C ILE A 306 -6.23 -9.91 16.70
N PRO A 307 -6.97 -10.74 15.92
CA PRO A 307 -7.19 -10.45 14.51
C PRO A 307 -8.21 -9.31 14.32
N THR A 308 -7.96 -8.47 13.32
CA THR A 308 -8.83 -7.34 12.97
C THR A 308 -9.08 -7.29 11.46
N ASP A 309 -9.73 -6.25 10.96
CA ASP A 309 -9.88 -6.01 9.52
C ASP A 309 -8.58 -5.50 8.90
N TRP A 310 -8.62 -5.15 7.62
CA TRP A 310 -7.46 -4.81 6.81
C TRP A 310 -6.83 -3.48 7.26
N TYR A 311 -5.56 -3.51 7.56
CA TYR A 311 -4.67 -2.41 7.91
C TYR A 311 -5.15 -1.59 9.14
N PRO A 312 -4.99 -2.10 10.37
CA PRO A 312 -5.32 -1.35 11.58
C PRO A 312 -4.46 -0.08 11.70
N THR A 313 -5.12 1.07 11.97
CA THR A 313 -4.51 2.41 11.98
C THR A 313 -4.56 3.09 13.35
N ALA A 314 -5.49 2.69 14.22
CA ALA A 314 -5.58 3.20 15.57
C ALA A 314 -6.19 2.16 16.53
N VAL A 315 -5.84 2.24 17.80
CA VAL A 315 -6.33 1.34 18.86
C VAL A 315 -6.57 2.12 20.15
N ILE A 316 -7.72 1.89 20.81
CA ILE A 316 -8.08 2.51 22.10
C ILE A 316 -8.75 1.46 22.99
N GLY A 317 -8.41 1.43 24.30
CA GLY A 317 -9.18 0.71 25.32
C GLY A 317 -10.37 1.55 25.79
N ALA A 318 -11.58 1.01 25.73
CA ALA A 318 -12.80 1.65 26.18
C ALA A 318 -13.57 0.73 27.16
N GLY A 319 -13.39 0.94 28.46
CA GLY A 319 -13.98 0.05 29.48
C GLY A 319 -13.44 -1.38 29.33
N ARG A 320 -14.33 -2.33 29.00
CA ARG A 320 -13.96 -3.74 28.77
C ARG A 320 -13.78 -4.08 27.29
N GLU A 321 -13.91 -3.10 26.42
CA GLU A 321 -13.81 -3.27 24.97
C GLU A 321 -12.48 -2.68 24.46
N LEU A 322 -11.97 -3.27 23.40
CA LEU A 322 -10.90 -2.74 22.57
C LEU A 322 -11.52 -2.22 21.28
N LEU A 323 -11.29 -0.96 20.97
CA LEU A 323 -11.70 -0.29 19.75
C LEU A 323 -10.51 -0.27 18.80
N VAL A 324 -10.68 -0.75 17.56
CA VAL A 324 -9.62 -0.78 16.55
C VAL A 324 -10.15 -0.18 15.26
N LEU A 325 -9.53 0.89 14.77
CA LEU A 325 -9.76 1.39 13.42
C LEU A 325 -8.95 0.58 12.42
N ASN A 326 -9.53 0.34 11.25
CA ASN A 326 -8.90 -0.33 10.14
C ASN A 326 -9.08 0.54 8.89
N GLY A 327 -7.98 0.97 8.28
CA GLY A 327 -7.98 1.94 7.19
C GLY A 327 -8.58 1.38 5.90
N LYS A 328 -8.25 0.15 5.55
CA LYS A 328 -8.64 -0.50 4.29
C LYS A 328 -9.88 -1.41 4.42
N GLY A 329 -10.40 -1.63 5.64
CA GLY A 329 -11.70 -2.27 5.91
C GLY A 329 -11.78 -3.75 5.57
N HIS A 330 -12.77 -4.14 4.73
CA HIS A 330 -13.13 -5.55 4.52
C HIS A 330 -12.39 -6.27 3.39
N GLY A 331 -11.51 -5.59 2.66
CA GLY A 331 -10.79 -6.15 1.53
C GLY A 331 -11.24 -5.54 0.18
N SER A 332 -10.55 -5.94 -0.88
CA SER A 332 -10.85 -5.57 -2.26
C SER A 332 -11.90 -6.47 -2.89
N HIS A 333 -12.41 -6.05 -4.04
CA HIS A 333 -13.40 -6.79 -4.84
C HIS A 333 -13.30 -6.40 -6.31
N ALA A 334 -14.05 -7.10 -7.17
CA ALA A 334 -14.20 -6.72 -8.56
C ALA A 334 -14.66 -5.26 -8.69
N ASN A 335 -14.18 -4.56 -9.72
CA ASN A 335 -14.42 -3.13 -9.94
C ASN A 335 -15.28 -2.83 -11.19
N PRO A 336 -16.57 -3.22 -11.18
CA PRO A 336 -17.45 -3.17 -12.34
C PRO A 336 -18.05 -1.82 -12.64
N GLY A 337 -18.14 -0.97 -11.66
CA GLY A 337 -18.84 0.31 -11.72
C GLY A 337 -17.96 1.47 -12.14
N GLY A 338 -16.94 1.23 -12.96
CA GLY A 338 -16.02 2.26 -13.43
C GLY A 338 -16.73 3.48 -14.01
N PRO A 339 -16.00 4.55 -14.32
CA PRO A 339 -16.56 5.82 -14.73
C PRO A 339 -17.44 5.68 -15.97
N THR A 340 -18.68 6.14 -15.90
CA THR A 340 -19.60 6.16 -17.04
C THR A 340 -19.31 7.38 -17.91
N PRO A 341 -19.08 7.23 -19.23
CA PRO A 341 -18.85 8.35 -20.13
C PRO A 341 -19.96 9.40 -20.05
N GLY A 342 -19.61 10.68 -20.05
CA GLY A 342 -20.54 11.79 -19.99
C GLY A 342 -21.02 12.19 -18.58
N GLN A 343 -20.69 11.43 -17.57
CA GLN A 343 -20.82 11.85 -16.18
C GLN A 343 -19.54 12.61 -15.79
N GLY A 344 -19.66 13.70 -15.05
CA GLY A 344 -18.47 14.43 -14.55
C GLY A 344 -17.58 13.52 -13.70
N ILE A 345 -16.33 13.93 -13.51
CA ILE A 345 -15.37 13.19 -12.68
C ILE A 345 -15.99 12.99 -11.30
N GLN A 346 -16.37 11.75 -11.01
CA GLN A 346 -16.79 11.31 -9.69
C GLN A 346 -15.72 10.36 -9.20
N ARG A 347 -15.44 10.39 -7.90
CA ARG A 347 -14.53 9.43 -7.28
C ARG A 347 -15.31 8.14 -7.00
N PRO A 348 -15.29 7.14 -7.93
CA PRO A 348 -16.14 5.96 -7.82
C PRO A 348 -15.70 5.04 -6.71
N LEU A 349 -16.66 4.31 -6.13
CA LEU A 349 -16.38 3.28 -5.11
C LEU A 349 -15.56 2.11 -5.66
N ASP A 350 -15.65 1.88 -6.95
CA ASP A 350 -15.07 0.68 -7.59
C ASP A 350 -13.63 0.90 -8.10
N TYR A 351 -13.12 2.12 -8.06
CA TYR A 351 -11.68 2.38 -8.21
C TYR A 351 -10.90 1.77 -7.05
N ALA A 352 -9.68 1.24 -7.27
CA ALA A 352 -8.92 0.56 -6.23
C ALA A 352 -8.83 1.37 -4.92
N LEU A 353 -8.42 2.64 -4.96
CA LEU A 353 -8.45 3.52 -3.80
C LEU A 353 -9.87 3.87 -3.30
N GLY A 354 -10.87 3.83 -4.17
CA GLY A 354 -12.27 4.04 -3.82
C GLY A 354 -12.86 2.94 -2.96
N GLN A 355 -12.31 1.73 -3.07
CA GLN A 355 -12.69 0.57 -2.26
C GLN A 355 -12.15 0.64 -0.82
N LEU A 356 -11.14 1.48 -0.54
CA LEU A 356 -10.55 1.65 0.78
C LEU A 356 -11.50 2.39 1.74
N ASN A 357 -12.57 1.71 2.14
CA ASN A 357 -13.51 2.17 3.16
C ASN A 357 -13.24 1.42 4.45
N GLY A 358 -12.94 2.17 5.52
CA GLY A 358 -12.49 1.57 6.75
C GLY A 358 -13.60 1.02 7.63
N THR A 359 -13.18 0.44 8.76
CA THR A 359 -14.08 -0.11 9.78
C THR A 359 -13.62 0.27 11.18
N LEU A 360 -14.57 0.26 12.12
CA LEU A 360 -14.28 0.22 13.54
C LEU A 360 -14.61 -1.17 14.07
N ARG A 361 -13.61 -1.91 14.54
CA ARG A 361 -13.82 -3.14 15.30
C ARG A 361 -14.01 -2.86 16.79
N ILE A 362 -15.03 -3.48 17.37
CA ILE A 362 -15.35 -3.43 18.79
C ILE A 362 -15.20 -4.85 19.34
N ILE A 363 -14.15 -5.06 20.13
CA ILE A 363 -13.74 -6.39 20.60
C ILE A 363 -13.92 -6.47 22.11
N ALA A 364 -14.96 -7.17 22.53
CA ALA A 364 -15.23 -7.39 23.95
C ALA A 364 -14.27 -8.41 24.54
N ASN A 365 -13.91 -8.21 25.82
CA ASN A 365 -13.05 -9.14 26.60
C ASN A 365 -11.69 -9.45 25.90
N ALA A 366 -11.14 -8.48 25.17
CA ALA A 366 -9.85 -8.59 24.49
C ALA A 366 -8.67 -8.92 25.43
N HIS A 367 -8.89 -8.79 26.75
CA HIS A 367 -7.89 -8.98 27.80
C HIS A 367 -7.83 -10.41 28.35
N ASP A 368 -8.82 -11.23 28.04
CA ASP A 368 -8.91 -12.62 28.55
C ASP A 368 -7.84 -13.51 27.88
N ALA A 369 -7.06 -14.21 28.72
CA ALA A 369 -5.92 -15.01 28.21
C ALA A 369 -6.38 -16.23 27.38
N ALA A 370 -7.53 -16.81 27.64
CA ALA A 370 -8.05 -17.95 26.88
C ALA A 370 -8.51 -17.48 25.48
N SER A 371 -9.20 -16.34 25.42
CA SER A 371 -9.60 -15.69 24.17
C SER A 371 -8.38 -15.30 23.34
N LEU A 372 -7.33 -14.74 23.96
CA LEU A 372 -6.11 -14.30 23.29
C LEU A 372 -5.36 -15.47 22.62
N ALA A 373 -5.30 -16.65 23.28
CA ALA A 373 -4.70 -17.84 22.68
C ALA A 373 -5.49 -18.32 21.44
N GLY A 374 -6.83 -18.22 21.49
CA GLY A 374 -7.70 -18.49 20.33
C GLY A 374 -7.47 -17.51 19.18
N TYR A 375 -7.44 -16.22 19.48
CA TYR A 375 -7.17 -15.16 18.52
C TYR A 375 -5.80 -15.31 17.85
N SER A 376 -4.75 -15.61 18.63
CA SER A 376 -3.40 -15.81 18.10
C SER A 376 -3.34 -16.95 17.09
N ARG A 377 -4.06 -18.05 17.31
CA ARG A 377 -4.14 -19.13 16.31
C ARG A 377 -4.80 -18.67 15.02
N ARG A 378 -5.84 -17.83 15.11
CA ARG A 378 -6.52 -17.25 13.93
C ARG A 378 -5.58 -16.33 13.16
N VAL A 379 -4.85 -15.43 13.83
CA VAL A 379 -3.86 -14.56 13.20
C VAL A 379 -2.78 -15.39 12.49
N ASN A 380 -2.25 -16.43 13.14
CA ASN A 380 -1.23 -17.29 12.53
C ASN A 380 -1.76 -18.01 11.27
N ALA A 381 -3.01 -18.47 11.31
CA ALA A 381 -3.64 -19.11 10.15
C ALA A 381 -3.94 -18.11 9.02
N ALA A 382 -4.43 -16.93 9.36
CA ALA A 382 -4.77 -15.87 8.41
C ALA A 382 -3.53 -15.35 7.66
N ASN A 383 -2.39 -15.25 8.34
CA ASN A 383 -1.11 -14.82 7.80
C ASN A 383 -0.25 -15.97 7.24
N ASN A 384 -0.78 -17.19 7.12
CA ASN A 384 -0.06 -18.38 6.64
C ASN A 384 1.17 -18.79 7.48
N TRP A 385 1.35 -18.28 8.70
CA TRP A 385 2.54 -18.52 9.54
C TRP A 385 2.68 -19.96 10.02
N ASN A 386 1.62 -20.73 9.97
CA ASN A 386 1.57 -22.16 10.32
C ASN A 386 1.57 -23.08 9.08
N VAL A 387 1.70 -22.52 7.88
CA VAL A 387 1.77 -23.30 6.64
C VAL A 387 3.24 -23.67 6.39
N PRO A 388 3.58 -24.95 6.21
CA PRO A 388 4.93 -25.34 5.84
C PRO A 388 5.33 -24.68 4.53
N LEU A 389 6.51 -24.09 4.48
CA LEU A 389 7.09 -23.62 3.24
C LEU A 389 7.32 -24.83 2.33
N GLY A 390 6.66 -24.86 1.17
CA GLY A 390 6.77 -25.95 0.19
C GLY A 390 8.20 -26.12 -0.36
N ALA A 391 8.42 -27.19 -1.11
CA ALA A 391 9.69 -27.37 -1.80
C ALA A 391 9.88 -26.27 -2.87
N ARG A 392 10.92 -25.47 -2.72
CA ARG A 392 11.28 -24.38 -3.62
C ARG A 392 12.46 -24.81 -4.50
N ARG A 393 12.22 -25.78 -5.40
CA ARG A 393 13.23 -26.31 -6.30
C ARG A 393 12.95 -25.87 -7.72
N TYR A 394 13.73 -24.92 -8.17
CA TYR A 394 13.68 -24.39 -9.53
C TYR A 394 14.62 -25.14 -10.48
N PRO A 395 14.40 -25.06 -11.80
CA PRO A 395 15.42 -25.45 -12.79
C PRO A 395 16.75 -24.72 -12.54
N PRO A 396 17.86 -25.16 -13.17
CA PRO A 396 19.18 -24.59 -12.91
C PRO A 396 19.35 -23.21 -13.54
N PHE A 397 18.47 -22.29 -13.19
CA PHE A 397 18.57 -20.90 -13.62
C PHE A 397 19.78 -20.23 -12.97
N ARG A 398 20.40 -19.33 -13.70
CA ARG A 398 21.52 -18.49 -13.27
C ARG A 398 21.23 -17.01 -13.48
N HIS A 399 20.26 -16.72 -14.35
CA HIS A 399 19.89 -15.38 -14.75
C HIS A 399 18.38 -15.20 -14.59
N VAL A 400 18.00 -14.03 -14.13
CA VAL A 400 16.63 -13.57 -14.02
C VAL A 400 16.52 -12.25 -14.76
N LEU A 401 15.60 -12.15 -15.72
CA LEU A 401 15.14 -10.90 -16.29
C LEU A 401 13.75 -10.59 -15.70
N TYR A 402 13.64 -9.56 -14.88
CA TYR A 402 12.42 -9.12 -14.22
C TYR A 402 11.90 -7.86 -14.88
N ILE A 403 10.76 -7.94 -15.56
CA ILE A 403 10.14 -6.85 -16.31
C ILE A 403 8.91 -6.36 -15.57
N ILE A 404 8.90 -5.11 -15.17
CA ILE A 404 7.79 -4.40 -14.52
C ILE A 404 7.15 -3.49 -15.57
N LYS A 405 5.83 -3.53 -15.68
CA LYS A 405 5.01 -2.81 -16.66
C LYS A 405 3.96 -1.96 -15.92
N GLU A 406 3.11 -1.24 -16.69
CA GLU A 406 2.24 -0.18 -16.17
C GLU A 406 0.75 -0.45 -16.39
N ASN A 407 0.08 -0.73 -15.29
CA ASN A 407 -1.33 -0.51 -14.97
C ASN A 407 -2.35 -1.26 -15.84
N ARG A 408 -2.13 -2.55 -16.17
CA ARG A 408 -3.15 -3.32 -16.89
C ARG A 408 -3.71 -4.47 -16.05
N THR A 409 -5.06 -4.63 -16.12
CA THR A 409 -5.72 -5.79 -15.53
C THR A 409 -5.62 -7.01 -16.44
N TYR A 410 -5.85 -8.17 -15.86
CA TYR A 410 -5.95 -9.42 -16.63
C TYR A 410 -7.02 -9.31 -17.72
N ASP A 411 -8.23 -8.84 -17.39
CA ASP A 411 -9.32 -8.75 -18.35
C ASP A 411 -9.07 -7.76 -19.49
N GLN A 412 -8.33 -6.67 -19.25
CA GLN A 412 -7.99 -5.72 -20.30
C GLN A 412 -7.13 -6.34 -21.41
N LEU A 413 -6.29 -7.34 -21.08
CA LEU A 413 -5.39 -8.02 -22.02
C LEU A 413 -5.89 -9.40 -22.45
N PHE A 414 -6.38 -10.21 -21.51
CA PHE A 414 -6.64 -11.64 -21.70
C PHE A 414 -8.11 -12.04 -21.50
N GLY A 415 -9.01 -11.08 -21.29
CA GLY A 415 -10.41 -11.35 -20.98
C GLY A 415 -11.16 -12.18 -22.02
N ASP A 416 -10.69 -12.23 -23.28
CA ASP A 416 -11.27 -13.02 -24.36
C ASP A 416 -10.54 -14.35 -24.63
N LEU A 417 -9.47 -14.68 -23.87
CA LEU A 417 -8.83 -15.99 -23.97
C LEU A 417 -9.71 -17.07 -23.34
N LYS A 418 -10.09 -18.05 -24.14
CA LYS A 418 -10.98 -19.14 -23.73
C LYS A 418 -10.33 -20.13 -22.75
N GLU A 419 -9.00 -20.12 -22.70
CA GLU A 419 -8.19 -20.98 -21.86
C GLU A 419 -8.18 -20.54 -20.40
N GLY A 420 -8.47 -19.25 -20.11
CA GLY A 420 -8.46 -18.67 -18.77
C GLY A 420 -9.82 -18.17 -18.34
N ASP A 421 -9.91 -17.70 -17.09
CA ASP A 421 -11.10 -17.09 -16.53
C ASP A 421 -11.11 -15.58 -16.82
N GLY A 422 -11.54 -15.21 -18.03
CA GLY A 422 -11.63 -13.85 -18.51
C GLY A 422 -13.06 -13.41 -18.83
N ASP A 423 -13.29 -12.08 -18.82
CA ASP A 423 -14.53 -11.47 -19.32
C ASP A 423 -14.22 -10.63 -20.57
N PRO A 424 -14.69 -11.07 -21.77
CA PRO A 424 -14.40 -10.37 -23.02
C PRO A 424 -15.02 -8.97 -23.12
N SER A 425 -15.97 -8.63 -22.26
CA SER A 425 -16.56 -7.28 -22.23
C SER A 425 -15.58 -6.22 -21.76
N PHE A 426 -14.55 -6.59 -20.98
CA PHE A 426 -13.51 -5.72 -20.45
C PHE A 426 -12.22 -5.67 -21.29
N VAL A 427 -12.09 -6.45 -22.34
CA VAL A 427 -10.91 -6.43 -23.21
C VAL A 427 -10.73 -5.06 -23.85
N PHE A 428 -9.62 -4.40 -23.60
CA PHE A 428 -9.23 -3.17 -24.27
C PHE A 428 -8.29 -3.47 -25.45
N PHE A 429 -7.37 -4.39 -25.24
CA PHE A 429 -6.27 -4.69 -26.13
C PHE A 429 -6.35 -6.14 -26.62
N ASP A 430 -6.99 -6.31 -27.74
CA ASP A 430 -7.20 -7.62 -28.36
C ASP A 430 -5.95 -8.14 -29.10
N ARG A 431 -6.08 -9.27 -29.79
CA ARG A 431 -5.01 -9.90 -30.56
C ARG A 431 -4.33 -8.97 -31.58
N THR A 432 -5.03 -7.96 -32.08
CA THR A 432 -4.45 -7.03 -33.06
C THR A 432 -3.37 -6.16 -32.48
N SER A 433 -3.48 -5.81 -31.18
CA SER A 433 -2.51 -4.99 -30.43
C SER A 433 -1.57 -5.85 -29.56
N THR A 434 -1.97 -7.05 -29.13
CA THR A 434 -1.23 -7.85 -28.13
C THR A 434 -0.91 -9.27 -28.60
N PRO A 435 -0.42 -9.51 -29.84
CA PRO A 435 -0.17 -10.86 -30.32
C PRO A 435 0.94 -11.58 -29.53
N ASN A 436 1.98 -10.85 -29.07
CA ASN A 436 3.10 -11.44 -28.33
C ASN A 436 2.70 -11.80 -26.90
N HIS A 437 2.02 -10.93 -26.15
CA HIS A 437 1.53 -11.25 -24.81
C HIS A 437 0.70 -12.52 -24.82
N ARG A 438 -0.23 -12.65 -25.76
CA ARG A 438 -1.10 -13.82 -25.92
C ARG A 438 -0.34 -15.08 -26.32
N ALA A 439 0.56 -14.97 -27.29
CA ALA A 439 1.38 -16.10 -27.71
C ALA A 439 2.32 -16.59 -26.59
N LEU A 440 2.92 -15.67 -25.83
CA LEU A 440 3.77 -16.00 -24.69
C LEU A 440 2.96 -16.64 -23.56
N ALA A 441 1.82 -16.09 -23.19
CA ALA A 441 0.92 -16.67 -22.18
C ALA A 441 0.47 -18.09 -22.55
N LEU A 442 0.03 -18.30 -23.79
CA LEU A 442 -0.41 -19.62 -24.24
C LEU A 442 0.72 -20.63 -24.40
N ARG A 443 1.92 -20.18 -24.77
CA ARG A 443 3.08 -21.06 -24.93
C ARG A 443 3.75 -21.46 -23.60
N PHE A 444 3.87 -20.51 -22.65
CA PHE A 444 4.66 -20.70 -21.45
C PHE A 444 3.82 -20.90 -20.18
N GLY A 445 2.51 -20.71 -20.26
CA GLY A 445 1.56 -20.86 -19.15
C GLY A 445 0.76 -19.57 -18.89
N LEU A 446 -0.56 -19.69 -18.98
CA LEU A 446 -1.51 -18.60 -18.70
C LEU A 446 -1.88 -18.57 -17.23
N PHE A 447 -1.43 -17.55 -16.52
CA PHE A 447 -1.89 -17.29 -15.14
C PHE A 447 -3.18 -16.48 -15.18
N ASP A 448 -4.27 -17.01 -14.66
CA ASP A 448 -5.55 -16.30 -14.58
C ASP A 448 -5.96 -15.91 -13.15
N ARG A 449 -5.06 -16.09 -12.20
CA ARG A 449 -5.22 -15.74 -10.77
C ARG A 449 -3.94 -15.13 -10.20
N PHE A 450 -3.31 -14.24 -10.94
CA PHE A 450 -2.26 -13.39 -10.44
C PHE A 450 -2.84 -12.07 -9.95
N PHE A 451 -2.32 -11.55 -8.82
CA PHE A 451 -2.76 -10.31 -8.20
C PHE A 451 -1.55 -9.44 -7.86
N THR A 452 -1.60 -8.18 -8.25
CA THR A 452 -0.68 -7.16 -7.77
C THR A 452 -0.96 -6.88 -6.30
N ASN A 453 0.06 -6.49 -5.53
CA ASN A 453 -0.11 -6.25 -4.10
C ASN A 453 -0.53 -4.79 -3.80
N ALA A 454 -0.46 -3.91 -4.78
CA ALA A 454 -0.66 -2.48 -4.66
C ALA A 454 -2.00 -2.01 -5.23
N GLU A 455 -2.50 -0.91 -4.71
CA GLU A 455 -3.67 -0.21 -5.24
C GLU A 455 -3.32 0.72 -6.41
N VAL A 456 -2.09 1.28 -6.42
CA VAL A 456 -1.61 2.29 -7.38
C VAL A 456 -0.09 2.24 -7.55
N SER A 457 0.45 2.88 -8.60
CA SER A 457 1.85 2.76 -9.05
C SER A 457 2.88 3.19 -8.00
N SER A 458 2.66 4.27 -7.26
CA SER A 458 3.56 4.69 -6.17
C SER A 458 3.83 3.55 -5.16
N GLN A 459 2.81 2.74 -4.86
CA GLN A 459 2.98 1.52 -4.05
C GLN A 459 3.48 0.35 -4.89
N GLY A 460 3.06 0.26 -6.16
CA GLY A 460 3.31 -0.88 -7.04
C GLY A 460 4.79 -1.14 -7.29
N HIS A 461 5.54 -0.11 -7.61
CA HIS A 461 6.98 -0.19 -7.78
C HIS A 461 7.71 -0.62 -6.50
N ILE A 462 7.27 -0.13 -5.33
CA ILE A 462 7.85 -0.53 -4.04
C ILE A 462 7.48 -1.98 -3.70
N TRP A 463 6.20 -2.39 -3.85
CA TRP A 463 5.81 -3.79 -3.68
C TRP A 463 6.56 -4.74 -4.61
N SER A 464 6.77 -4.32 -5.86
CA SER A 464 7.44 -5.13 -6.89
C SER A 464 8.95 -5.26 -6.68
N THR A 465 9.56 -4.41 -5.85
CA THR A 465 11.02 -4.37 -5.66
C THR A 465 11.48 -4.53 -4.22
N ALA A 466 10.58 -4.31 -3.23
CA ALA A 466 10.89 -4.38 -1.81
C ALA A 466 9.96 -5.31 -0.99
N ALA A 467 8.97 -5.93 -1.61
CA ALA A 467 8.02 -6.87 -1.00
C ALA A 467 7.12 -6.31 0.12
N TYR A 468 7.11 -5.02 0.39
CA TYR A 468 6.11 -4.30 1.18
C TYR A 468 6.30 -2.78 1.09
N VAL A 469 5.28 -2.02 1.42
CA VAL A 469 5.27 -0.55 1.47
C VAL A 469 5.35 -0.07 2.91
N THR A 470 6.04 1.03 3.16
CA THR A 470 6.15 1.59 4.52
C THR A 470 4.80 2.11 5.03
N ASP A 471 4.64 2.24 6.35
CA ASP A 471 3.43 2.84 6.96
C ASP A 471 3.14 4.25 6.42
N PHE A 472 4.19 4.96 6.04
CA PHE A 472 4.08 6.28 5.43
C PHE A 472 3.41 6.15 4.05
N GLY A 473 3.95 5.34 3.14
CA GLY A 473 3.38 5.12 1.81
C GLY A 473 1.91 4.70 1.89
N GLU A 474 1.59 3.72 2.75
CA GLU A 474 0.22 3.24 2.93
C GLU A 474 -0.77 4.33 3.38
N LYS A 475 -0.35 5.23 4.25
CA LYS A 475 -1.23 6.28 4.81
C LYS A 475 -1.32 7.53 3.94
N ILE A 476 -0.31 7.84 3.14
CA ILE A 476 -0.31 9.06 2.32
C ILE A 476 -0.87 8.87 0.92
N VAL A 477 -0.77 7.68 0.35
CA VAL A 477 -1.19 7.37 -1.02
C VAL A 477 -2.62 7.84 -1.33
N PRO A 478 -3.64 7.66 -0.47
CA PRO A 478 -4.96 8.20 -0.75
C PRO A 478 -5.00 9.72 -0.88
N SER A 479 -4.15 10.43 -0.16
CA SER A 479 -4.03 11.89 -0.27
C SER A 479 -3.20 12.33 -1.48
N LEU A 480 -2.16 11.57 -1.83
CA LEU A 480 -1.35 11.79 -3.03
C LEU A 480 -2.22 11.71 -4.29
N TYR A 481 -2.90 10.61 -4.51
CA TYR A 481 -3.77 10.37 -5.68
C TYR A 481 -5.10 11.15 -5.66
N SER A 482 -5.30 12.02 -4.71
CA SER A 482 -6.45 12.94 -4.65
C SER A 482 -6.05 14.41 -4.68
N ASP A 483 -4.82 14.73 -5.10
CA ASP A 483 -4.24 16.08 -5.16
C ASP A 483 -4.20 16.78 -3.79
N ARG A 484 -4.11 15.99 -2.71
CA ARG A 484 -4.07 16.51 -1.33
C ARG A 484 -2.71 16.32 -0.65
N ARG A 485 -1.68 15.92 -1.39
CA ARG A 485 -0.29 15.85 -0.95
C ARG A 485 0.66 15.86 -2.14
N ALA A 486 1.89 16.36 -1.94
CA ALA A 486 2.98 16.17 -2.90
C ALA A 486 3.54 14.75 -2.82
N GLY A 487 4.03 14.23 -3.95
CA GLY A 487 4.77 12.96 -4.02
C GLY A 487 6.10 13.04 -3.27
N VAL A 488 6.55 11.90 -2.79
CA VAL A 488 7.77 11.74 -2.01
C VAL A 488 8.64 10.56 -2.49
N ASP A 489 8.31 10.01 -3.65
CA ASP A 489 9.00 8.85 -4.21
C ASP A 489 10.51 9.06 -4.27
N GLY A 490 11.28 8.05 -3.87
CA GLY A 490 12.73 8.11 -3.75
C GLY A 490 13.24 8.85 -2.50
N GLU A 491 12.37 9.19 -1.55
CA GLU A 491 12.78 9.68 -0.24
C GLU A 491 13.00 8.51 0.75
N GLU A 492 13.86 8.73 1.75
CA GLU A 492 14.24 7.69 2.74
C GLU A 492 13.04 7.12 3.51
N ILE A 493 11.99 7.92 3.69
CA ILE A 493 10.77 7.49 4.40
C ILE A 493 9.95 6.44 3.62
N ASP A 494 10.11 6.39 2.30
CA ASP A 494 9.51 5.38 1.44
C ASP A 494 10.34 4.09 1.37
N GLU A 495 11.59 4.12 1.85
CA GLU A 495 12.48 2.97 1.79
C GLU A 495 12.18 1.96 2.91
N PRO A 496 11.74 0.74 2.60
CA PRO A 496 11.68 -0.34 3.58
C PRO A 496 13.04 -0.61 4.23
N GLU A 497 13.09 -0.98 5.52
CA GLU A 497 14.36 -1.22 6.24
C GLU A 497 15.16 -2.37 5.62
N GLY A 498 14.49 -3.39 5.08
CA GLY A 498 15.12 -4.49 4.34
C GLY A 498 15.85 -4.04 3.07
N GLY A 499 15.46 -2.91 2.52
CA GLY A 499 15.91 -2.37 1.25
C GLY A 499 15.13 -2.95 0.07
N PHE A 500 15.75 -2.94 -1.09
CA PHE A 500 15.19 -3.38 -2.36
C PHE A 500 15.89 -4.64 -2.88
N LEU A 501 15.34 -5.25 -3.90
CA LEU A 501 15.90 -6.45 -4.53
C LEU A 501 17.37 -6.28 -4.95
N TRP A 502 17.75 -5.13 -5.49
CA TRP A 502 19.15 -4.79 -5.80
C TRP A 502 20.03 -4.64 -4.57
N THR A 503 19.47 -4.20 -3.45
CA THR A 503 20.18 -4.14 -2.17
C THR A 503 20.55 -5.54 -1.69
N LEU A 504 19.64 -6.52 -1.83
CA LEU A 504 19.93 -7.93 -1.53
C LEU A 504 20.97 -8.51 -2.48
N ALA A 505 20.85 -8.23 -3.78
CA ALA A 505 21.81 -8.67 -4.78
C ALA A 505 23.23 -8.16 -4.44
N ALA A 506 23.37 -6.87 -4.11
CA ALA A 506 24.65 -6.29 -3.72
C ALA A 506 25.22 -6.93 -2.45
N ARG A 507 24.39 -7.16 -1.43
CA ARG A 507 24.81 -7.85 -0.18
C ARG A 507 25.27 -9.29 -0.43
N ALA A 508 24.65 -9.99 -1.36
CA ALA A 508 24.97 -11.37 -1.72
C ALA A 508 26.12 -11.47 -2.75
N GLY A 509 26.62 -10.36 -3.30
CA GLY A 509 27.60 -10.35 -4.38
C GLY A 509 27.06 -10.88 -5.71
N VAL A 510 25.75 -10.80 -5.91
CA VAL A 510 25.06 -11.17 -7.16
C VAL A 510 25.13 -9.99 -8.11
N SER A 511 25.57 -10.23 -9.34
CA SER A 511 25.67 -9.19 -10.38
C SER A 511 24.29 -8.70 -10.78
N PHE A 512 24.13 -7.39 -10.91
CA PHE A 512 22.87 -6.73 -11.11
C PHE A 512 22.96 -5.68 -12.22
N ARG A 513 21.86 -5.46 -12.93
CA ARG A 513 21.70 -4.41 -13.93
C ARG A 513 20.28 -3.86 -13.91
N ASP A 514 20.15 -2.55 -13.87
CA ASP A 514 18.87 -1.83 -13.93
C ASP A 514 18.64 -1.20 -15.31
N TYR A 515 17.40 -1.31 -15.78
CA TYR A 515 16.90 -0.75 -17.02
C TYR A 515 15.68 0.14 -16.73
N GLY A 516 15.91 1.24 -16.02
CA GLY A 516 14.98 2.33 -15.85
C GLY A 516 13.94 2.20 -14.73
N GLU A 517 13.99 1.13 -13.92
CA GLU A 517 13.11 0.97 -12.77
C GLU A 517 13.55 1.89 -11.63
N MET A 518 12.63 2.71 -11.12
CA MET A 518 12.88 3.69 -10.05
C MET A 518 14.10 4.62 -10.31
N VAL A 519 14.34 4.95 -11.56
CA VAL A 519 15.42 5.83 -12.02
C VAL A 519 14.87 7.23 -12.30
N ASN A 520 15.61 8.26 -11.87
CA ASN A 520 15.25 9.65 -12.11
C ASN A 520 15.14 9.97 -13.63
N GLY A 521 14.08 10.68 -13.99
CA GLY A 521 13.82 11.09 -15.36
C GLY A 521 12.77 12.20 -15.43
N PRO A 522 12.59 12.84 -16.60
CA PRO A 522 11.66 13.97 -16.77
C PRO A 522 10.21 13.69 -16.38
N GLN A 523 9.76 12.45 -16.58
CA GLN A 523 8.43 11.96 -16.20
C GLN A 523 8.55 10.71 -15.31
N GLY A 524 9.76 10.28 -15.01
CA GLY A 524 10.08 9.14 -14.18
C GLY A 524 10.24 9.51 -12.70
N TRP A 525 10.91 8.66 -11.96
CA TRP A 525 11.14 8.81 -10.53
C TRP A 525 11.79 10.16 -10.19
N PRO A 526 11.36 10.91 -9.17
CA PRO A 526 11.89 12.24 -8.86
C PRO A 526 13.37 12.21 -8.41
N LYS A 527 13.80 11.10 -7.82
CA LYS A 527 15.19 10.78 -7.51
C LYS A 527 15.45 9.32 -7.89
N THR A 528 16.67 9.03 -8.35
CA THR A 528 17.09 7.62 -8.48
C THR A 528 17.11 6.95 -7.12
N GLN A 529 16.45 5.78 -7.01
CA GLN A 529 16.36 5.05 -5.76
C GLN A 529 17.74 4.65 -5.24
N ALA A 530 17.90 4.71 -3.94
CA ALA A 530 19.14 4.36 -3.28
C ALA A 530 19.58 2.90 -3.57
N GLY A 531 20.88 2.69 -3.70
CA GLY A 531 21.48 1.38 -3.95
C GLY A 531 21.61 0.97 -5.43
N LEU A 532 20.97 1.67 -6.37
CA LEU A 532 21.13 1.40 -7.81
C LEU A 532 22.52 1.74 -8.34
N GLY A 533 23.09 2.86 -7.89
CA GLY A 533 24.48 3.26 -8.16
C GLY A 533 24.86 3.28 -9.64
N SER A 534 25.96 2.60 -9.99
CA SER A 534 26.49 2.50 -11.36
C SER A 534 25.88 1.37 -12.19
N ASP A 535 25.00 0.57 -11.58
CA ASP A 535 24.42 -0.61 -12.23
C ASP A 535 23.23 -0.28 -13.13
N ILE A 536 22.91 1.01 -13.28
CA ILE A 536 21.90 1.51 -14.21
C ILE A 536 22.45 1.50 -15.65
N SER A 537 21.65 1.02 -16.61
CA SER A 537 22.00 1.10 -18.03
C SER A 537 22.05 2.56 -18.51
N PRO A 538 23.18 3.04 -19.03
CA PRO A 538 23.31 4.45 -19.43
C PRO A 538 22.58 4.81 -20.72
N THR A 539 22.07 3.83 -21.44
CA THR A 539 21.40 4.01 -22.74
C THR A 539 19.92 3.69 -22.68
N TYR A 540 19.43 3.17 -21.56
CA TYR A 540 18.03 2.85 -21.37
C TYR A 540 17.28 4.04 -20.79
N SER A 541 16.15 4.40 -21.38
CA SER A 541 15.33 5.52 -20.90
C SER A 541 14.40 5.06 -19.77
N PRO A 542 14.38 5.74 -18.62
CA PRO A 542 13.37 5.50 -17.58
C PRO A 542 11.96 5.87 -18.09
N PHE A 543 10.95 5.86 -17.22
CA PHE A 543 9.59 6.23 -17.57
C PHE A 543 9.54 7.58 -18.31
N ASN A 544 8.96 7.57 -19.46
CA ASN A 544 8.62 8.73 -20.26
C ASN A 544 7.69 8.28 -21.39
N VAL A 545 6.46 8.77 -21.42
CA VAL A 545 5.44 8.41 -22.44
C VAL A 545 5.80 8.90 -23.86
N GLU A 546 6.77 9.79 -24.02
CA GLU A 546 7.26 10.24 -25.34
C GLU A 546 8.28 9.27 -25.96
N ILE A 547 8.83 8.34 -25.19
CA ILE A 547 9.84 7.39 -25.62
C ILE A 547 9.20 6.02 -25.84
N PRO A 548 9.12 5.50 -27.08
CA PRO A 548 8.54 4.20 -27.35
C PRO A 548 9.40 3.06 -26.79
N ASP A 549 8.75 1.97 -26.37
CA ASP A 549 9.42 0.78 -25.85
C ASP A 549 10.28 0.06 -26.90
N GLN A 550 10.03 0.31 -28.20
CA GLN A 550 10.96 -0.17 -29.24
C GLN A 550 12.38 0.36 -29.01
N LYS A 551 12.53 1.62 -28.55
CA LYS A 551 13.85 2.20 -28.23
C LYS A 551 14.46 1.58 -26.98
N ARG A 552 13.63 1.26 -26.00
CA ARG A 552 14.04 0.54 -24.81
C ARG A 552 14.50 -0.89 -25.14
N ALA A 553 13.73 -1.58 -25.98
CA ALA A 553 14.12 -2.91 -26.49
C ALA A 553 15.42 -2.85 -27.32
N ASP A 554 15.62 -1.84 -28.17
CA ASP A 554 16.87 -1.65 -28.92
C ASP A 554 18.07 -1.50 -27.97
N ALA A 555 17.95 -0.67 -26.94
CA ALA A 555 18.99 -0.42 -25.95
C ALA A 555 19.37 -1.71 -25.20
N TRP A 556 18.37 -2.45 -24.71
CA TRP A 556 18.60 -3.73 -24.03
C TRP A 556 19.20 -4.79 -24.95
N ILE A 557 18.67 -4.96 -26.17
CA ILE A 557 19.17 -5.94 -27.15
C ILE A 557 20.65 -5.69 -27.52
N GLU A 558 21.02 -4.42 -27.66
CA GLU A 558 22.40 -4.04 -27.95
C GLU A 558 23.33 -4.36 -26.78
N GLU A 559 22.89 -4.11 -25.55
CA GLU A 559 23.66 -4.45 -24.35
C GLU A 559 23.73 -5.97 -24.16
N HIS A 560 22.61 -6.68 -24.37
CA HIS A 560 22.56 -8.14 -24.31
C HIS A 560 23.51 -8.80 -25.31
N ARG A 561 23.65 -8.25 -26.55
CA ARG A 561 24.66 -8.76 -27.53
C ARG A 561 26.08 -8.65 -27.01
N ARG A 562 26.40 -7.58 -26.27
CA ARG A 562 27.71 -7.40 -25.63
C ARG A 562 27.89 -8.45 -24.52
N PHE A 563 26.90 -8.68 -23.69
CA PHE A 563 26.93 -9.73 -22.67
C PHE A 563 27.12 -11.12 -23.28
N VAL A 564 26.48 -11.40 -24.41
CA VAL A 564 26.69 -12.67 -25.14
C VAL A 564 28.12 -12.78 -25.67
N ALA A 565 28.69 -11.72 -26.22
CA ALA A 565 30.05 -11.71 -26.75
C ALA A 565 31.09 -11.86 -25.64
N ASP A 566 30.88 -11.22 -24.50
CA ASP A 566 31.81 -11.18 -23.37
C ASP A 566 31.60 -12.33 -22.38
N GLY A 567 30.49 -13.06 -22.46
CA GLY A 567 30.15 -14.18 -21.56
C GLY A 567 29.85 -13.73 -20.13
N ASN A 568 29.31 -12.51 -19.90
CA ASN A 568 29.19 -11.87 -18.61
C ASN A 568 27.79 -11.27 -18.34
N MET A 569 26.71 -11.90 -18.84
CA MET A 569 25.33 -11.47 -18.55
C MET A 569 25.11 -11.39 -17.02
N PRO A 570 24.54 -10.29 -16.52
CA PRO A 570 24.19 -10.15 -15.09
C PRO A 570 23.28 -11.29 -14.62
N ALA A 571 23.40 -11.64 -13.35
CA ALA A 571 22.54 -12.67 -12.76
C ALA A 571 21.11 -12.13 -12.52
N LEU A 572 20.97 -10.83 -12.22
CA LEU A 572 19.71 -10.14 -12.08
C LEU A 572 19.65 -8.93 -13.02
N GLU A 573 18.64 -8.87 -13.84
CA GLU A 573 18.28 -7.70 -14.62
C GLU A 573 16.86 -7.27 -14.22
N VAL A 574 16.67 -5.99 -13.84
CA VAL A 574 15.37 -5.38 -13.56
C VAL A 574 15.09 -4.36 -14.64
N MET A 575 13.89 -4.43 -15.24
CA MET A 575 13.54 -3.61 -16.40
C MET A 575 12.16 -2.99 -16.23
N HIS A 576 12.05 -1.70 -16.48
CA HIS A 576 10.79 -1.00 -16.62
C HIS A 576 10.41 -0.88 -18.11
N LEU A 577 9.25 -1.43 -18.48
CA LEU A 577 8.76 -1.41 -19.87
C LEU A 577 7.36 -0.76 -19.92
N PRO A 578 7.26 0.60 -19.87
CA PRO A 578 6.09 1.34 -19.44
C PRO A 578 5.13 1.82 -20.54
N SER A 579 5.34 1.55 -21.85
CA SER A 579 4.48 2.12 -22.89
C SER A 579 3.01 1.72 -22.79
N ASP A 580 2.70 0.62 -22.14
CA ASP A 580 1.31 0.19 -21.90
C ASP A 580 0.53 1.10 -20.95
N HIS A 581 1.20 1.95 -20.16
CA HIS A 581 0.56 3.05 -19.45
C HIS A 581 -0.29 3.91 -20.37
N THR A 582 0.19 4.17 -21.58
CA THR A 582 -0.42 5.05 -22.58
C THR A 582 -0.39 6.54 -22.18
N ALA A 583 -0.90 7.42 -23.02
CA ALA A 583 -1.06 8.85 -22.73
C ALA A 583 -2.50 9.34 -23.01
N GLY A 584 -3.47 8.46 -22.87
CA GLY A 584 -4.88 8.77 -23.09
C GLY A 584 -5.20 9.20 -24.52
N GLY A 585 -6.14 10.13 -24.69
CA GLY A 585 -6.66 10.56 -25.98
C GLY A 585 -6.06 11.87 -26.52
N ASN A 586 -4.97 12.38 -25.95
CA ASN A 586 -4.35 13.62 -26.37
C ASN A 586 -3.78 13.48 -27.81
N PRO A 587 -4.17 14.36 -28.78
CA PRO A 587 -3.76 14.25 -30.18
C PRO A 587 -2.26 14.40 -30.45
N LYS A 588 -1.47 14.83 -29.47
CA LYS A 588 -0.01 14.91 -29.55
C LYS A 588 0.67 13.55 -29.38
N PHE A 589 -0.03 12.58 -28.86
CA PHE A 589 0.48 11.25 -28.54
C PHE A 589 -0.16 10.17 -29.40
N HIS A 590 0.47 9.01 -29.45
CA HIS A 590 -0.06 7.84 -30.11
C HIS A 590 -1.37 7.37 -29.45
N SER A 591 -2.16 6.61 -30.19
CA SER A 591 -3.38 6.01 -29.63
C SER A 591 -3.00 4.98 -28.54
N PRO A 592 -3.84 4.72 -27.53
CA PRO A 592 -3.60 3.67 -26.54
C PRO A 592 -3.36 2.29 -27.17
N ARG A 593 -3.97 1.99 -28.32
CA ARG A 593 -3.72 0.75 -29.05
C ARG A 593 -2.33 0.72 -29.67
N ALA A 594 -1.83 1.85 -30.17
CA ALA A 594 -0.49 1.96 -30.72
C ALA A 594 0.57 1.83 -29.61
N TYR A 595 0.36 2.46 -28.46
CA TYR A 595 1.23 2.30 -27.29
C TYR A 595 1.30 0.85 -26.82
N MET A 596 0.15 0.17 -26.72
CA MET A 596 0.10 -1.24 -26.32
C MET A 596 0.75 -2.14 -27.36
N ALA A 597 0.60 -1.85 -28.65
CA ALA A 597 1.25 -2.62 -29.71
C ALA A 597 2.77 -2.40 -29.72
N ASP A 598 3.23 -1.20 -29.40
CA ASP A 598 4.65 -0.88 -29.20
C ASP A 598 5.25 -1.69 -28.03
N ASN A 599 4.60 -1.69 -26.87
CA ASN A 599 5.00 -2.47 -25.70
C ASN A 599 4.97 -3.98 -26.01
N ASP A 600 3.93 -4.49 -26.67
CA ASP A 600 3.80 -5.90 -27.04
C ASP A 600 4.93 -6.38 -27.95
N LEU A 601 5.24 -5.59 -28.97
CA LEU A 601 6.33 -5.93 -29.90
C LEU A 601 7.70 -5.84 -29.19
N ALA A 602 7.90 -4.84 -28.33
CA ALA A 602 9.14 -4.70 -27.56
C ALA A 602 9.39 -5.92 -26.69
N LEU A 603 8.39 -6.38 -25.92
CA LEU A 603 8.45 -7.61 -25.14
C LEU A 603 8.76 -8.82 -26.04
N GLY A 604 8.05 -8.96 -27.18
CA GLY A 604 8.29 -10.05 -28.13
C GLY A 604 9.73 -10.07 -28.64
N ARG A 605 10.32 -8.93 -28.99
CA ARG A 605 11.70 -8.77 -29.46
C ARG A 605 12.74 -9.10 -28.39
N ILE A 606 12.50 -8.70 -27.14
CA ILE A 606 13.35 -9.02 -25.99
C ILE A 606 13.40 -10.55 -25.80
N VAL A 607 12.23 -11.20 -25.74
CA VAL A 607 12.14 -12.65 -25.60
C VAL A 607 12.73 -13.38 -26.80
N GLU A 608 12.56 -12.89 -28.02
CA GLU A 608 13.18 -13.43 -29.22
C GLU A 608 14.72 -13.38 -29.11
N ALA A 609 15.28 -12.22 -28.75
CA ALA A 609 16.74 -12.06 -28.65
C ALA A 609 17.32 -12.98 -27.57
N LEU A 610 16.68 -13.03 -26.39
CA LEU A 610 17.11 -13.91 -25.31
C LEU A 610 17.00 -15.39 -25.71
N SER A 611 15.87 -15.81 -26.30
CA SER A 611 15.62 -17.23 -26.63
C SER A 611 16.55 -17.77 -27.74
N LYS A 612 17.14 -16.88 -28.53
CA LYS A 612 18.17 -17.19 -29.56
C LYS A 612 19.61 -17.15 -29.02
N SER A 613 19.79 -16.74 -27.76
CA SER A 613 21.10 -16.61 -27.12
C SER A 613 21.54 -17.89 -26.40
N PRO A 614 22.81 -18.04 -26.05
CA PRO A 614 23.30 -19.12 -25.21
C PRO A 614 22.69 -19.16 -23.81
N TYR A 615 22.19 -18.03 -23.33
CA TYR A 615 21.63 -17.84 -22.00
C TYR A 615 20.19 -18.38 -21.85
N TRP A 616 19.50 -18.73 -22.96
CA TRP A 616 18.12 -19.22 -22.92
C TRP A 616 17.90 -20.41 -21.98
N ARG A 617 18.88 -21.32 -21.92
CA ARG A 617 18.77 -22.54 -21.10
C ARG A 617 18.69 -22.25 -19.59
N ASP A 618 19.34 -21.22 -19.13
CA ASP A 618 19.53 -20.93 -17.71
C ASP A 618 19.01 -19.55 -17.29
N THR A 619 18.13 -18.97 -18.11
CA THR A 619 17.40 -17.72 -17.81
C THR A 619 15.91 -17.96 -17.63
N VAL A 620 15.32 -17.28 -16.66
CA VAL A 620 13.88 -17.10 -16.52
C VAL A 620 13.52 -15.64 -16.64
N VAL A 621 12.41 -15.33 -17.32
CA VAL A 621 11.84 -14.00 -17.43
C VAL A 621 10.54 -13.97 -16.63
N PHE A 622 10.39 -13.00 -15.72
CA PHE A 622 9.14 -12.67 -15.09
C PHE A 622 8.65 -11.34 -15.65
N VAL A 623 7.39 -11.27 -16.05
CA VAL A 623 6.75 -10.03 -16.53
C VAL A 623 5.46 -9.85 -15.77
N LEU A 624 5.32 -8.72 -15.10
CA LEU A 624 4.11 -8.35 -14.36
C LEU A 624 3.84 -6.84 -14.47
N GLU A 625 2.65 -6.44 -14.09
CA GLU A 625 2.30 -5.04 -13.87
C GLU A 625 2.63 -4.65 -12.43
N ASP A 626 3.05 -3.42 -12.20
CA ASP A 626 3.27 -2.85 -10.87
C ASP A 626 1.97 -2.83 -10.05
N ASP A 627 0.89 -2.39 -10.68
CA ASP A 627 -0.48 -2.44 -10.18
C ASP A 627 -1.49 -2.65 -11.32
N SER A 628 -2.75 -2.75 -11.00
CA SER A 628 -3.86 -2.76 -11.98
C SER A 628 -4.66 -1.46 -11.96
N GLN A 629 -4.29 -0.54 -11.10
CA GLN A 629 -4.84 0.79 -10.87
C GLN A 629 -6.38 0.83 -10.95
N ALA A 630 -6.95 1.50 -11.92
CA ALA A 630 -8.39 1.59 -12.07
C ALA A 630 -8.92 0.79 -13.27
N GLY A 631 -8.12 -0.11 -13.84
CA GLY A 631 -8.54 -0.95 -14.94
C GLY A 631 -9.71 -1.89 -14.52
N PRO A 632 -10.69 -2.14 -15.40
CA PRO A 632 -11.79 -3.04 -15.07
C PRO A 632 -11.35 -4.51 -15.04
N ASP A 633 -11.79 -5.23 -14.01
CA ASP A 633 -11.63 -6.67 -13.89
C ASP A 633 -12.83 -7.30 -13.18
N HIS A 634 -13.30 -8.47 -13.66
CA HIS A 634 -14.50 -9.09 -13.13
C HIS A 634 -14.28 -9.95 -11.88
N VAL A 635 -13.00 -10.15 -11.47
CA VAL A 635 -12.63 -10.94 -10.29
C VAL A 635 -12.25 -10.05 -9.13
N ASP A 636 -11.28 -9.16 -9.33
CA ASP A 636 -10.77 -8.26 -8.29
C ASP A 636 -10.03 -7.08 -8.93
N SER A 637 -10.10 -5.91 -8.28
CA SER A 637 -9.41 -4.70 -8.71
C SER A 637 -7.88 -4.79 -8.71
N HIS A 638 -7.30 -5.84 -8.13
CA HIS A 638 -5.86 -6.11 -8.11
C HIS A 638 -5.43 -7.20 -9.09
N ARG A 639 -6.36 -7.80 -9.87
CA ARG A 639 -5.98 -8.88 -10.76
C ARG A 639 -5.26 -8.38 -12.00
N GLY A 640 -3.98 -8.72 -12.13
CA GLY A 640 -3.12 -8.37 -13.27
C GLY A 640 -2.65 -9.57 -14.08
N PRO A 641 -1.98 -9.34 -15.22
CA PRO A 641 -1.29 -10.38 -15.97
C PRO A 641 0.04 -10.76 -15.32
N LEU A 642 0.40 -12.04 -15.42
CA LEU A 642 1.74 -12.54 -15.11
C LEU A 642 2.21 -13.44 -16.25
N LEU A 643 3.42 -13.20 -16.76
CA LEU A 643 4.10 -14.12 -17.65
C LEU A 643 5.36 -14.66 -16.96
N VAL A 644 5.52 -15.99 -16.97
CA VAL A 644 6.72 -16.66 -16.50
C VAL A 644 7.29 -17.42 -17.71
N ILE A 645 8.41 -16.95 -18.23
CA ILE A 645 8.92 -17.36 -19.55
C ILE A 645 10.30 -18.00 -19.40
N SER A 646 10.43 -19.26 -19.76
CA SER A 646 11.72 -19.95 -19.80
C SER A 646 11.67 -21.20 -20.68
N ALA A 647 12.83 -21.77 -20.95
CA ALA A 647 12.91 -23.08 -21.61
C ALA A 647 12.18 -24.21 -20.85
N TYR A 648 11.88 -24.02 -19.57
CA TYR A 648 11.26 -25.04 -18.71
C TYR A 648 9.75 -24.89 -18.55
N ASN A 649 9.14 -23.82 -19.04
CA ASN A 649 7.69 -23.65 -18.98
C ASN A 649 6.97 -24.46 -20.07
N ARG A 650 5.67 -24.71 -19.85
CA ARG A 650 4.81 -25.49 -20.77
C ARG A 650 3.46 -24.82 -20.93
N PRO A 651 2.79 -25.03 -22.07
CA PRO A 651 1.41 -24.61 -22.27
C PRO A 651 0.49 -25.17 -21.18
N GLY A 652 -0.52 -24.39 -20.81
CA GLY A 652 -1.52 -24.75 -19.83
C GLY A 652 -2.00 -23.53 -19.05
N THR A 653 -3.13 -23.65 -18.35
CA THR A 653 -3.64 -22.59 -17.51
C THR A 653 -3.33 -22.87 -16.03
N ILE A 654 -2.90 -21.84 -15.32
CA ILE A 654 -2.52 -21.89 -13.91
C ILE A 654 -3.59 -21.13 -13.13
N HIS A 655 -4.56 -21.88 -12.60
CA HIS A 655 -5.73 -21.33 -11.90
C HIS A 655 -5.49 -21.01 -10.41
N ARG A 656 -4.33 -21.38 -9.86
CA ARG A 656 -4.03 -21.08 -8.46
C ARG A 656 -3.64 -19.63 -8.25
N PHE A 657 -3.90 -19.14 -7.06
CA PHE A 657 -3.46 -17.82 -6.62
C PHE A 657 -1.93 -17.67 -6.74
N ALA A 658 -1.52 -16.54 -7.26
CA ALA A 658 -0.15 -16.02 -7.21
C ALA A 658 -0.20 -14.49 -7.07
N ASN A 659 0.84 -13.90 -6.51
CA ASN A 659 0.94 -12.46 -6.39
C ASN A 659 2.38 -11.95 -6.58
N THR A 660 2.57 -10.63 -6.49
CA THR A 660 3.87 -9.98 -6.68
C THR A 660 4.95 -10.55 -5.74
N THR A 661 4.61 -10.81 -4.48
CA THR A 661 5.59 -11.35 -3.51
C THR A 661 5.94 -12.83 -3.74
N ASP A 662 5.06 -13.60 -4.39
CA ASP A 662 5.39 -14.96 -4.85
C ASP A 662 6.47 -14.92 -5.97
N VAL A 663 6.42 -13.89 -6.84
CA VAL A 663 7.43 -13.66 -7.89
C VAL A 663 8.77 -13.26 -7.28
N LEU A 664 8.78 -12.29 -6.35
CA LEU A 664 10.00 -11.87 -5.65
C LEU A 664 10.67 -13.06 -4.94
N ALA A 665 9.89 -13.85 -4.21
CA ALA A 665 10.42 -15.06 -3.56
C ALA A 665 11.01 -16.08 -4.53
N ALA A 666 10.45 -16.19 -5.74
CA ALA A 666 11.02 -17.05 -6.78
C ALA A 666 12.38 -16.50 -7.28
N ILE A 667 12.49 -15.18 -7.48
CA ILE A 667 13.74 -14.52 -7.86
C ILE A 667 14.82 -14.75 -6.78
N GLU A 668 14.47 -14.53 -5.53
CA GLU A 668 15.35 -14.71 -4.37
C GLU A 668 15.82 -16.17 -4.23
N ASP A 669 14.89 -17.13 -4.35
CA ASP A 669 15.23 -18.56 -4.31
C ASP A 669 16.19 -18.98 -5.46
N ILE A 670 15.97 -18.46 -6.67
CA ILE A 670 16.78 -18.76 -7.85
C ILE A 670 18.20 -18.19 -7.70
N LEU A 671 18.31 -16.98 -7.20
CA LEU A 671 19.57 -16.25 -7.08
C LEU A 671 20.29 -16.45 -5.73
N GLY A 672 19.66 -17.18 -4.79
CA GLY A 672 20.20 -17.43 -3.45
C GLY A 672 20.27 -16.17 -2.58
N LEU A 673 19.31 -15.27 -2.75
CA LEU A 673 19.18 -14.05 -1.96
C LEU A 673 18.43 -14.32 -0.65
N ASP A 674 18.63 -13.44 0.34
CA ASP A 674 17.79 -13.38 1.54
C ASP A 674 16.38 -12.88 1.18
N ARG A 675 15.48 -12.86 2.15
CA ARG A 675 14.12 -12.32 2.01
C ARG A 675 14.08 -10.82 2.38
N LEU A 676 13.22 -10.07 1.69
CA LEU A 676 12.97 -8.65 1.93
C LEU A 676 12.07 -8.43 3.14
N SER A 677 10.99 -9.19 3.24
CA SER A 677 9.95 -9.03 4.26
C SER A 677 9.32 -10.36 4.67
N LYS A 678 8.34 -10.31 5.57
CA LYS A 678 7.52 -11.49 5.89
C LYS A 678 6.66 -11.95 4.70
N PHE A 679 6.30 -11.07 3.76
CA PHE A 679 5.38 -11.40 2.68
C PHE A 679 6.01 -12.35 1.66
N ASP A 680 7.25 -12.09 1.23
CA ASP A 680 8.01 -12.97 0.36
C ASP A 680 8.53 -14.20 1.10
N TYR A 681 8.80 -14.09 2.43
CA TYR A 681 9.16 -15.24 3.25
C TYR A 681 8.04 -16.29 3.33
N PHE A 682 6.79 -15.86 3.63
CA PHE A 682 5.63 -16.76 3.73
C PHE A 682 4.89 -16.93 2.38
N SER A 683 5.47 -16.48 1.28
CA SER A 683 4.93 -16.58 -0.05
C SER A 683 4.80 -18.03 -0.54
N ARG A 684 4.06 -18.21 -1.63
CA ARG A 684 3.89 -19.50 -2.31
C ARG A 684 5.02 -19.71 -3.31
N SER A 685 5.48 -20.96 -3.43
CA SER A 685 6.48 -21.32 -4.45
C SER A 685 5.87 -21.27 -5.85
N LEU A 686 6.62 -20.74 -6.83
CA LEU A 686 6.33 -20.86 -8.25
C LEU A 686 7.03 -22.06 -8.91
N ALA A 687 7.71 -22.91 -8.13
CA ALA A 687 8.51 -24.03 -8.68
C ALA A 687 7.67 -25.09 -9.43
N ASP A 688 6.37 -25.18 -9.15
CA ASP A 688 5.44 -26.12 -9.76
C ASP A 688 5.09 -25.80 -11.22
N VAL A 689 5.36 -24.58 -11.71
CA VAL A 689 5.07 -24.19 -13.11
C VAL A 689 6.18 -24.62 -14.08
N PHE A 690 7.28 -25.16 -13.57
CA PHE A 690 8.43 -25.54 -14.38
C PHE A 690 8.50 -27.06 -14.61
N ALA A 691 8.78 -27.44 -15.84
CA ALA A 691 9.05 -28.83 -16.23
C ALA A 691 10.50 -29.22 -15.92
N ARG A 692 10.77 -30.53 -15.88
CA ARG A 692 12.11 -31.06 -15.57
C ARG A 692 13.12 -30.94 -16.73
N ALA A 693 12.63 -30.94 -17.97
CA ALA A 693 13.47 -30.90 -19.16
C ALA A 693 13.21 -29.60 -19.96
N PRO A 694 14.25 -28.93 -20.46
CA PRO A 694 14.09 -27.71 -21.24
C PRO A 694 13.55 -27.99 -22.65
N ASP A 695 12.75 -27.06 -23.17
CA ASP A 695 12.47 -26.88 -24.59
C ASP A 695 13.24 -25.65 -25.07
N LEU A 696 14.29 -25.89 -25.85
CA LEU A 696 15.18 -24.84 -26.35
C LEU A 696 14.68 -24.21 -27.65
N THR A 697 13.47 -24.50 -28.10
CA THR A 697 12.88 -23.89 -29.31
C THR A 697 12.79 -22.36 -29.10
N PRO A 698 13.45 -21.56 -29.96
CA PRO A 698 13.39 -20.10 -29.83
C PRO A 698 11.98 -19.56 -29.99
N TYR A 699 11.73 -18.39 -29.42
CA TYR A 699 10.57 -17.58 -29.73
C TYR A 699 10.87 -16.71 -30.95
N THR A 700 9.83 -16.38 -31.71
CA THR A 700 9.91 -15.40 -32.81
C THR A 700 8.84 -14.34 -32.55
N ALA A 701 9.25 -13.09 -32.48
CA ALA A 701 8.36 -11.96 -32.26
C ALA A 701 7.32 -11.84 -33.37
N ILE A 702 6.11 -11.55 -33.00
CA ILE A 702 4.97 -11.38 -33.90
C ILE A 702 4.73 -9.87 -34.07
N THR A 703 4.75 -9.38 -35.32
CA THR A 703 4.42 -7.98 -35.59
C THR A 703 2.91 -7.78 -35.37
N PRO A 704 2.50 -6.83 -34.51
CA PRO A 704 1.09 -6.49 -34.33
C PRO A 704 0.43 -6.04 -35.64
N GLU A 705 -0.85 -6.35 -35.81
CA GLU A 705 -1.67 -5.81 -36.90
C GLU A 705 -1.96 -4.30 -36.69
N GLN A 706 -2.02 -3.87 -35.44
CA GLN A 706 -2.14 -2.47 -35.02
C GLN A 706 -0.88 -1.68 -35.39
N SER A 707 -1.06 -0.53 -36.04
CA SER A 707 0.06 0.40 -36.32
C SER A 707 0.63 0.96 -35.03
N LEU A 708 1.96 0.94 -34.89
CA LEU A 708 2.67 1.55 -33.76
C LEU A 708 2.65 3.09 -33.83
N GLU A 709 2.40 3.66 -35.02
CA GLU A 709 2.46 5.10 -35.28
C GLU A 709 1.06 5.74 -35.34
N GLU A 710 0.00 5.01 -34.96
CA GLU A 710 -1.34 5.56 -34.96
C GLU A 710 -1.46 6.67 -33.92
N MET A 711 -1.80 7.89 -34.38
CA MET A 711 -1.99 9.04 -33.50
C MET A 711 -3.44 9.13 -33.03
N ASN A 712 -3.62 9.72 -31.86
CA ASN A 712 -4.96 10.02 -31.35
C ASN A 712 -5.71 10.97 -32.29
N PRO A 713 -7.01 10.73 -32.56
CA PRO A 713 -7.81 11.62 -33.40
C PRO A 713 -8.08 12.95 -32.67
N ALA A 714 -7.84 14.07 -33.35
CA ALA A 714 -8.21 15.39 -32.85
C ALA A 714 -9.73 15.59 -32.81
N LYS A 715 -10.21 16.50 -31.97
CA LYS A 715 -11.62 16.92 -31.89
C LYS A 715 -12.58 15.83 -31.40
N THR A 716 -12.12 14.85 -30.66
CA THR A 716 -12.98 13.84 -30.00
C THR A 716 -13.29 14.24 -28.54
N ALA A 717 -14.31 13.62 -27.94
CA ALA A 717 -14.59 13.80 -26.51
C ALA A 717 -13.40 13.34 -25.66
N ALA A 718 -12.74 12.24 -26.03
CA ALA A 718 -11.55 11.72 -25.36
C ALA A 718 -10.38 12.73 -25.45
N ALA A 719 -10.14 13.32 -26.64
CA ALA A 719 -9.11 14.34 -26.79
C ALA A 719 -9.33 15.54 -25.88
N LYS A 720 -10.58 16.02 -25.77
CA LYS A 720 -10.93 17.14 -24.91
C LYS A 720 -10.76 16.80 -23.41
N LEU A 721 -11.16 15.61 -22.98
CA LEU A 721 -10.94 15.16 -21.61
C LEU A 721 -9.45 15.02 -21.29
N SER A 722 -8.65 14.57 -22.26
CA SER A 722 -7.20 14.40 -22.10
C SER A 722 -6.41 15.71 -21.97
N GLU A 723 -7.00 16.86 -22.29
CA GLU A 723 -6.39 18.18 -22.03
C GLU A 723 -6.17 18.43 -20.51
N GLY A 724 -6.92 17.73 -19.64
CA GLY A 724 -6.79 17.81 -18.19
C GLY A 724 -5.79 16.84 -17.57
N LEU A 725 -5.16 15.96 -18.36
CA LEU A 725 -4.17 15.02 -17.84
C LEU A 725 -2.82 15.68 -17.65
N ASP A 726 -2.23 15.53 -16.48
CA ASP A 726 -0.91 16.07 -16.13
C ASP A 726 0.15 14.98 -16.10
N PHE A 727 0.97 14.91 -17.16
CA PHE A 727 2.13 14.01 -17.25
C PHE A 727 3.45 14.71 -16.88
N SER A 728 3.42 15.82 -16.17
CA SER A 728 4.64 16.59 -15.83
C SER A 728 5.49 15.93 -14.73
N ALA A 729 4.91 14.99 -13.98
CA ALA A 729 5.60 14.20 -12.96
C ALA A 729 4.85 12.88 -12.76
N PRO A 730 5.47 11.86 -12.12
CA PRO A 730 4.80 10.63 -11.73
C PRO A 730 3.54 10.91 -10.89
N ASP A 731 2.55 10.03 -10.96
CA ASP A 731 1.36 10.01 -10.11
C ASP A 731 0.49 11.29 -10.11
N ARG A 732 0.63 12.14 -11.14
CA ARG A 732 -0.19 13.36 -11.30
C ARG A 732 -1.40 13.18 -12.19
N VAL A 733 -1.50 12.08 -12.89
CA VAL A 733 -2.66 11.75 -13.72
C VAL A 733 -3.83 11.37 -12.80
N ASP A 734 -4.99 12.03 -12.97
CA ASP A 734 -6.22 11.57 -12.32
C ASP A 734 -6.66 10.24 -12.94
N ASP A 735 -6.47 9.13 -12.23
CA ASP A 735 -6.72 7.78 -12.72
C ASP A 735 -8.19 7.54 -13.08
N ALA A 736 -9.12 8.10 -12.32
CA ALA A 736 -10.54 7.96 -12.61
C ALA A 736 -10.89 8.62 -13.94
N LEU A 737 -10.34 9.80 -14.21
CA LEU A 737 -10.45 10.49 -15.50
C LEU A 737 -9.74 9.70 -16.60
N PHE A 738 -8.53 9.23 -16.33
CA PHE A 738 -7.72 8.49 -17.29
C PHE A 738 -8.42 7.20 -17.76
N ASN A 739 -8.97 6.43 -16.83
CA ASN A 739 -9.71 5.21 -17.16
C ASN A 739 -11.05 5.50 -17.87
N GLN A 740 -11.72 6.61 -17.55
CA GLN A 740 -12.88 7.06 -18.33
C GLN A 740 -12.49 7.38 -19.77
N ILE A 741 -11.36 8.03 -19.99
CA ILE A 741 -10.84 8.32 -21.33
C ILE A 741 -10.53 7.02 -22.07
N LEU A 742 -9.82 6.10 -21.43
CA LEU A 742 -9.51 4.78 -22.03
C LEU A 742 -10.78 4.01 -22.36
N TRP A 743 -11.75 3.94 -21.47
CA TRP A 743 -13.03 3.30 -21.76
C TRP A 743 -13.72 3.92 -22.96
N LEU A 744 -13.83 5.26 -23.00
CA LEU A 744 -14.44 5.97 -24.11
C LEU A 744 -13.74 5.68 -25.44
N MET A 745 -12.41 5.59 -25.44
CA MET A 745 -11.62 5.31 -26.65
C MET A 745 -11.78 3.84 -27.12
N MET A 746 -11.86 2.91 -26.17
CA MET A 746 -11.91 1.46 -26.50
C MET A 746 -13.32 0.94 -26.72
N LYS A 747 -14.31 1.46 -26.00
CA LYS A 747 -15.69 0.94 -25.97
C LYS A 747 -16.73 1.96 -26.44
N GLY A 748 -16.35 3.23 -26.69
CA GLY A 748 -17.27 4.32 -27.03
C GLY A 748 -18.17 4.67 -25.85
N ASP A 749 -19.39 5.17 -26.13
CA ASP A 749 -20.35 5.59 -25.12
C ASP A 749 -21.08 4.43 -24.41
N ARG A 750 -20.59 3.20 -24.55
CA ARG A 750 -21.20 2.04 -23.88
C ARG A 750 -20.98 2.14 -22.37
N PRO A 751 -22.02 1.91 -21.56
CA PRO A 751 -21.83 1.82 -20.11
C PRO A 751 -20.92 0.61 -19.80
N MET A 752 -20.10 0.74 -18.76
CA MET A 752 -19.30 -0.38 -18.27
C MET A 752 -20.27 -1.45 -17.74
N PRO A 753 -20.09 -2.74 -18.09
CA PRO A 753 -20.96 -3.81 -17.58
C PRO A 753 -20.93 -3.85 -16.06
N ALA A 754 -22.05 -4.16 -15.43
CA ALA A 754 -22.05 -4.46 -14.01
C ALA A 754 -21.25 -5.73 -13.74
N ALA A 755 -20.45 -5.80 -12.69
CA ALA A 755 -19.74 -7.02 -12.30
C ALA A 755 -20.74 -8.15 -12.12
N GLN A 756 -20.47 -9.19 -12.83
CA GLN A 756 -21.04 -10.48 -12.50
C GLN A 756 -20.00 -11.18 -11.62
N SER A 757 -20.17 -11.10 -10.31
CA SER A 757 -19.33 -11.81 -9.34
C SER A 757 -19.46 -13.32 -9.59
N ARG A 758 -18.73 -13.85 -10.58
CA ARG A 758 -18.67 -15.29 -10.88
C ARG A 758 -17.50 -15.99 -10.21
N ALA A 759 -16.49 -15.26 -9.80
CA ALA A 759 -15.33 -15.80 -9.14
C ALA A 759 -14.82 -14.76 -8.16
N SER A 760 -15.18 -14.91 -6.92
CA SER A 760 -14.50 -14.18 -5.86
C SER A 760 -13.19 -14.88 -5.52
N LEU A 761 -12.23 -14.15 -4.94
CA LEU A 761 -11.07 -14.71 -4.23
C LEU A 761 -11.48 -15.88 -3.29
N HIS A 762 -12.74 -15.93 -2.87
CA HIS A 762 -13.37 -17.02 -2.09
C HIS A 762 -13.33 -18.40 -2.74
N LEU A 763 -13.46 -18.52 -4.07
CA LEU A 763 -13.49 -19.80 -4.75
C LEU A 763 -12.12 -20.47 -4.89
N MET A 764 -11.03 -19.74 -4.68
CA MET A 764 -9.66 -20.26 -4.82
C MET A 764 -9.21 -21.22 -3.71
N GLN A 765 -9.99 -21.36 -2.65
CA GLN A 765 -9.60 -22.15 -1.47
C GLN A 765 -10.06 -23.60 -1.50
N ILE A 766 -10.87 -23.99 -2.48
CA ILE A 766 -11.49 -25.34 -2.54
C ILE A 766 -10.66 -26.33 -3.36
N SER A 767 -9.72 -25.86 -4.18
CA SER A 767 -8.81 -26.72 -4.95
C SER A 767 -7.41 -26.72 -4.31
N ARG A 768 -7.26 -27.49 -3.26
CA ARG A 768 -5.95 -27.96 -2.75
C ARG A 768 -5.74 -29.40 -3.11
#